data_93ffc4c3c790368fbc31ffc4a5482345
#
_entry.id   93ffc4c3c790368fbc31ffc4a5482345
#
_cell.length_a   1.000
_cell.length_b   1.000
_cell.length_c   1.000
_cell.angle_alpha   90.00
_cell.angle_beta   90.00
_cell.angle_gamma   90.00
#
_symmetry.space_group_name_H-M   'P 1'
#
loop_
_entity.id
_entity.type
_entity.pdbx_description
1 polymer ?
#
loop_
_entity_poly.entity_id
_entity_poly.type
_entity_poly.pdbx_seq_one_letter_code
_entity_poly.pdbx_strand_id
1 'polypeptide(L)'
;MTTGTNLGHYRILDRLGKGGMGEVFLAEDTRLGRRIALKVLTEELASDNDWRQRFEREARAVAALNHPSIVTIYSVEESGGVLFLTLELVEGAPLADRIPKGGLPLDQLLAIAIPLADAVGAAHQRGITHRDLKPANVMVTSERRVKVLDFGLAKLAEGEQAAMGVTVPAADLTGAGRIMGTTAYMSPEQAEGKAVDPRSDVFSLGVMLYEMAVGDRPFKGDTQVSILSSILKDHPPSVTDIKHDLPRDLGRIVKRCLAKDPEDRYQTAKDLRNDLRTLKADLDSGAVQPVSGVTTPLSVDRPAPRRWLPWLAFAALAAVALAVVGVMRWDGSSPGPAASADRGAFEAVALTRLTTTGTAGLAAMSDDGRYVAYVVTEEGKQGLWLRQVATSSNVPVVPSAEVRFSGVTFSPDANYIYYSTYPRGENYGALFQVPVLGGSARRVVEDVDGLISFSPEGDRFVFVRGFPEDGGSALMVTDVKTMTPRELVRRKGQESFPLESVAWSPDGRTIAVPGTHEGRLHGEIVFVDSTSGTPRVVETPAWRAITHVAWLPDGSGVLVNAQELSGESGASQIWLLPFPEGAPRQVTNDLGTYTGLSVAKTGRSFVSVRNELRTKIYIVAERASDAEAITSGAGTDDGVEGIAWTPDNRLIYTSSSGGNTDIWIMDVSGMNRSQLTTTAGEDNWPVVSPDGHVVVFVSERDGAPAMWRMDIDGGRQQRLVTGSVRARPMLSADGTEVYYTDVASRQNFRVPIAGGTPQPLHESLAGPGVTLPEGFHEPAPSPDGRMVAGHYLDREQRGERMVVITPGKSNGVTTLPTVPVPAVWMPDSRSLLFVQTRRGVSNLWRQPIAGGAAVQVTRFTNERIFRYALSHDRSRWAVVRGDLSRDVVLVTERE
;
A
#
# COMPACT_ATOMS: atom_id res chain seq x y z
N MET A 1 49.10 6.37 13.36
CA MET A 1 49.32 7.85 13.48
C MET A 1 49.48 8.24 14.95
N THR A 2 50.24 9.31 15.26
CA THR A 2 50.50 9.74 16.61
C THR A 2 49.78 11.06 16.92
N THR A 3 49.53 11.31 18.22
CA THR A 3 48.94 12.56 18.70
C THR A 3 49.76 13.74 18.22
N GLY A 4 49.13 14.84 17.78
CA GLY A 4 49.78 16.03 17.23
C GLY A 4 50.01 15.98 15.70
N THR A 5 49.81 14.86 15.03
CA THR A 5 49.92 14.77 13.56
C THR A 5 48.75 15.50 12.87
N ASN A 6 49.06 16.23 11.79
CA ASN A 6 48.04 16.86 10.96
C ASN A 6 47.74 15.98 9.74
N LEU A 7 46.47 15.76 9.50
CA LEU A 7 45.95 15.13 8.28
C LEU A 7 45.08 16.15 7.55
N GLY A 8 45.67 16.79 6.53
CA GLY A 8 45.06 17.97 5.92
C GLY A 8 44.97 19.14 6.96
N HIS A 9 43.73 19.58 7.18
CA HIS A 9 43.46 20.66 8.19
C HIS A 9 42.91 20.07 9.51
N TYR A 10 42.98 18.74 9.69
CA TYR A 10 42.56 18.09 10.93
C TYR A 10 43.79 17.74 11.79
N ARG A 11 43.79 18.22 13.03
CA ARG A 11 44.85 17.92 14.01
C ARG A 11 44.39 16.75 14.91
N ILE A 12 45.12 15.66 14.89
CA ILE A 12 44.86 14.49 15.73
C ILE A 12 45.15 14.82 17.18
N LEU A 13 44.15 14.67 18.07
CA LEU A 13 44.27 14.93 19.49
C LEU A 13 44.47 13.66 20.29
N ASP A 14 43.74 12.59 20.01
CA ASP A 14 43.83 11.32 20.72
C ASP A 14 43.30 10.17 19.85
N ARG A 15 43.54 8.92 20.24
CA ARG A 15 43.01 7.74 19.61
C ARG A 15 41.78 7.24 20.38
N LEU A 16 40.63 7.22 19.72
CA LEU A 16 39.35 6.76 20.27
C LEU A 16 39.17 5.23 20.19
N GLY A 17 39.74 4.59 19.13
CA GLY A 17 39.57 3.15 18.94
C GLY A 17 40.33 2.59 17.78
N LYS A 18 40.45 1.25 17.75
CA LYS A 18 41.00 0.48 16.61
C LYS A 18 40.04 -0.65 16.26
N GLY A 19 39.69 -0.76 14.98
CA GLY A 19 38.83 -1.81 14.45
C GLY A 19 39.41 -2.49 13.24
N GLY A 20 38.72 -3.49 12.70
CA GLY A 20 39.16 -4.25 11.52
C GLY A 20 39.34 -3.44 10.24
N MET A 21 38.75 -2.26 10.13
CA MET A 21 38.77 -1.37 8.95
C MET A 21 39.72 -0.19 9.10
N GLY A 22 40.31 0.03 10.27
CA GLY A 22 41.13 1.20 10.54
C GLY A 22 41.12 1.65 11.98
N GLU A 23 41.62 2.86 12.19
CA GLU A 23 41.71 3.48 13.48
C GLU A 23 40.83 4.74 13.53
N VAL A 24 40.17 4.96 14.65
CA VAL A 24 39.35 6.16 14.90
C VAL A 24 40.07 7.08 15.88
N PHE A 25 40.18 8.33 15.51
CA PHE A 25 40.86 9.36 16.28
C PHE A 25 39.90 10.49 16.67
N LEU A 26 40.13 11.07 17.84
CA LEU A 26 39.63 12.40 18.17
C LEU A 26 40.51 13.41 17.43
N ALA A 27 39.90 14.28 16.65
CA ALA A 27 40.61 15.30 15.90
C ALA A 27 39.94 16.67 16.07
N GLU A 28 40.71 17.75 15.87
CA GLU A 28 40.20 19.09 15.77
C GLU A 28 40.24 19.55 14.32
N ASP A 29 39.08 19.96 13.81
CA ASP A 29 38.98 20.70 12.56
C ASP A 29 39.51 22.13 12.80
N THR A 30 40.70 22.40 12.34
CA THR A 30 41.38 23.69 12.60
C THR A 30 40.80 24.88 11.85
N ARG A 31 39.95 24.61 10.81
CA ARG A 31 39.24 25.64 10.06
C ARG A 31 37.95 26.07 10.75
N LEU A 32 37.23 25.11 11.36
CA LEU A 32 35.94 25.35 11.99
C LEU A 32 36.03 25.43 13.51
N GLY A 33 37.18 25.12 14.11
CA GLY A 33 37.41 25.16 15.56
C GLY A 33 36.57 24.15 16.35
N ARG A 34 36.24 23.02 15.76
CA ARG A 34 35.37 22.02 16.38
C ARG A 34 36.07 20.67 16.51
N ARG A 35 35.68 19.88 17.51
CA ARG A 35 36.12 18.47 17.66
C ARG A 35 35.27 17.53 16.82
N ILE A 36 35.90 16.57 16.18
CA ILE A 36 35.29 15.55 15.32
C ILE A 36 35.88 14.18 15.63
N ALA A 37 35.19 13.13 15.24
CA ALA A 37 35.78 11.80 15.11
C ALA A 37 36.33 11.62 13.68
N LEU A 38 37.57 11.13 13.56
CA LEU A 38 38.24 10.92 12.28
C LEU A 38 38.61 9.44 12.14
N LYS A 39 37.99 8.75 11.19
CA LYS A 39 38.17 7.30 10.92
C LYS A 39 39.11 7.13 9.74
N VAL A 40 40.34 6.68 10.02
CA VAL A 40 41.38 6.39 9.00
C VAL A 40 41.24 4.94 8.54
N LEU A 41 41.18 4.74 7.23
CA LEU A 41 41.12 3.42 6.62
C LEU A 41 42.48 2.78 6.49
N THR A 42 42.56 1.43 6.48
CA THR A 42 43.84 0.70 6.32
C THR A 42 44.35 0.85 4.88
N GLU A 43 45.69 0.82 4.69
CA GLU A 43 46.34 0.94 3.38
C GLU A 43 45.90 -0.19 2.43
N GLU A 44 45.67 -1.40 2.96
CA GLU A 44 45.22 -2.54 2.18
C GLU A 44 43.85 -2.30 1.51
N LEU A 45 42.94 -1.62 2.20
CA LEU A 45 41.62 -1.26 1.67
C LEU A 45 41.66 -0.03 0.75
N ALA A 46 42.57 0.90 1.01
CA ALA A 46 42.72 2.13 0.24
C ALA A 46 43.41 1.92 -1.11
N SER A 47 44.14 0.80 -1.30
CA SER A 47 44.89 0.49 -2.53
C SER A 47 44.04 -0.15 -3.65
N ASP A 48 42.83 -0.68 -3.32
CA ASP A 48 41.92 -1.26 -4.30
C ASP A 48 40.97 -0.16 -4.86
N ASN A 49 41.16 0.16 -6.14
CA ASN A 49 40.43 1.26 -6.78
C ASN A 49 38.92 0.98 -6.94
N ASP A 50 38.53 -0.27 -7.16
CA ASP A 50 37.12 -0.68 -7.30
C ASP A 50 36.42 -0.67 -5.93
N TRP A 51 37.12 -1.10 -4.90
CA TRP A 51 36.66 -0.99 -3.51
C TRP A 51 36.49 0.47 -3.08
N ARG A 52 37.45 1.31 -3.42
CA ARG A 52 37.43 2.75 -3.10
C ARG A 52 36.22 3.47 -3.72
N GLN A 53 35.94 3.25 -5.00
CA GLN A 53 34.78 3.85 -5.67
C GLN A 53 33.46 3.42 -5.05
N ARG A 54 33.34 2.14 -4.68
CA ARG A 54 32.16 1.60 -4.00
C ARG A 54 32.01 2.20 -2.60
N PHE A 55 33.07 2.22 -1.84
CA PHE A 55 33.11 2.83 -0.52
C PHE A 55 32.68 4.32 -0.53
N GLU A 56 33.25 5.11 -1.46
CA GLU A 56 32.86 6.53 -1.61
C GLU A 56 31.37 6.69 -1.97
N ARG A 57 30.84 5.84 -2.84
CA ARG A 57 29.42 5.87 -3.22
C ARG A 57 28.52 5.57 -2.03
N GLU A 58 28.85 4.60 -1.21
CA GLU A 58 28.05 4.23 -0.05
C GLU A 58 28.23 5.20 1.13
N ALA A 59 29.42 5.68 1.36
CA ALA A 59 29.65 6.73 2.32
C ALA A 59 28.83 7.98 1.98
N ARG A 60 28.70 8.34 0.69
CA ARG A 60 27.81 9.42 0.24
C ARG A 60 26.34 9.11 0.49
N ALA A 61 25.91 7.87 0.31
CA ALA A 61 24.54 7.45 0.58
C ALA A 61 24.21 7.53 2.08
N VAL A 62 25.14 7.11 2.95
CA VAL A 62 24.99 7.24 4.41
C VAL A 62 25.09 8.71 4.84
N ALA A 63 25.97 9.53 4.25
CA ALA A 63 26.07 10.96 4.54
C ALA A 63 24.79 11.74 4.19
N ALA A 64 23.96 11.23 3.25
CA ALA A 64 22.66 11.80 2.93
C ALA A 64 21.58 11.47 3.96
N LEU A 65 21.86 10.59 4.96
CA LEU A 65 20.95 10.30 6.06
C LEU A 65 20.99 11.42 7.09
N ASN A 66 19.88 12.11 7.24
CA ASN A 66 19.70 13.07 8.33
C ASN A 66 18.69 12.50 9.33
N HIS A 67 19.19 11.94 10.45
CA HIS A 67 18.37 11.35 11.49
C HIS A 67 19.01 11.57 12.88
N PRO A 68 18.25 11.97 13.91
CA PRO A 68 18.82 12.30 15.23
C PRO A 68 19.58 11.14 15.89
N SER A 69 19.23 9.90 15.57
CA SER A 69 19.85 8.69 16.12
C SER A 69 20.82 8.01 15.16
N ILE A 70 21.28 8.66 14.09
CA ILE A 70 22.38 8.21 13.23
C ILE A 70 23.54 9.18 13.33
N VAL A 71 24.77 8.66 13.36
CA VAL A 71 25.96 9.51 13.33
C VAL A 71 26.08 10.22 11.99
N THR A 72 26.36 11.53 12.00
CA THR A 72 26.53 12.32 10.79
C THR A 72 27.92 12.11 10.20
N ILE A 73 28.02 11.72 8.93
CA ILE A 73 29.26 11.76 8.15
C ILE A 73 29.39 13.16 7.56
N TYR A 74 30.47 13.87 7.87
CA TYR A 74 30.69 15.21 7.35
C TYR A 74 31.36 15.20 5.98
N SER A 75 32.42 14.37 5.81
CA SER A 75 33.14 14.25 4.53
C SER A 75 33.88 12.92 4.41
N VAL A 76 34.23 12.58 3.18
CA VAL A 76 35.21 11.55 2.80
C VAL A 76 36.35 12.29 2.15
N GLU A 77 37.55 12.19 2.68
CA GLU A 77 38.71 12.96 2.26
C GLU A 77 39.97 12.11 2.12
N GLU A 78 40.89 12.58 1.32
CA GLU A 78 42.24 12.02 1.18
C GLU A 78 43.29 13.06 1.41
N SER A 79 44.30 12.74 2.20
CA SER A 79 45.44 13.59 2.43
C SER A 79 46.71 12.76 2.63
N GLY A 80 47.78 13.06 1.86
CA GLY A 80 49.05 12.33 1.95
C GLY A 80 48.93 10.84 1.59
N GLY A 81 47.99 10.45 0.71
CA GLY A 81 47.73 9.03 0.34
C GLY A 81 46.91 8.28 1.38
N VAL A 82 46.40 8.93 2.41
CA VAL A 82 45.58 8.34 3.47
C VAL A 82 44.10 8.72 3.23
N LEU A 83 43.25 7.75 3.06
CA LEU A 83 41.78 7.91 2.92
C LEU A 83 41.14 7.87 4.32
N PHE A 84 40.28 8.82 4.63
CA PHE A 84 39.63 8.93 5.92
C PHE A 84 38.22 9.53 5.84
N LEU A 85 37.40 9.23 6.86
CA LEU A 85 36.07 9.82 7.07
C LEU A 85 36.11 10.81 8.23
N THR A 86 35.43 11.92 8.08
CA THR A 86 35.15 12.84 9.21
C THR A 86 33.70 12.65 9.66
N LEU A 87 33.53 12.49 10.96
CA LEU A 87 32.28 12.08 11.59
C LEU A 87 31.92 12.98 12.76
N GLU A 88 30.66 13.07 13.09
CA GLU A 88 30.16 13.63 14.33
C GLU A 88 30.83 12.94 15.53
N LEU A 89 31.42 13.73 16.45
CA LEU A 89 31.94 13.24 17.72
C LEU A 89 30.77 12.97 18.67
N VAL A 90 30.55 11.72 19.03
CA VAL A 90 29.49 11.34 19.98
C VAL A 90 30.09 11.19 21.37
N GLU A 91 29.71 12.07 22.27
CA GLU A 91 30.12 12.00 23.68
C GLU A 91 29.18 11.04 24.44
N GLY A 92 29.66 9.84 24.73
CA GLY A 92 28.87 8.78 25.35
C GLY A 92 29.66 7.48 25.56
N ALA A 93 28.94 6.40 25.85
CA ALA A 93 29.50 5.06 25.96
C ALA A 93 28.82 4.10 24.99
N PRO A 94 29.53 3.08 24.46
CA PRO A 94 28.92 2.01 23.70
C PRO A 94 27.82 1.31 24.50
N LEU A 95 26.74 0.90 23.83
CA LEU A 95 25.65 0.15 24.46
C LEU A 95 26.16 -1.17 25.08
N ALA A 96 27.19 -1.77 24.46
CA ALA A 96 27.85 -2.97 25.01
C ALA A 96 28.34 -2.80 26.46
N ASP A 97 28.83 -1.61 26.83
CA ASP A 97 29.36 -1.32 28.16
C ASP A 97 28.24 -0.94 29.16
N ARG A 98 27.03 -0.77 28.66
CA ARG A 98 25.85 -0.37 29.46
C ARG A 98 24.88 -1.48 29.76
N ILE A 99 25.02 -2.66 29.14
CA ILE A 99 24.17 -3.82 29.41
C ILE A 99 24.74 -4.57 30.63
N PRO A 100 24.08 -4.55 31.78
CA PRO A 100 24.56 -5.28 32.97
C PRO A 100 24.23 -6.78 32.87
N LYS A 101 24.94 -7.59 33.64
CA LYS A 101 24.51 -8.99 33.86
C LYS A 101 23.11 -8.99 34.49
N GLY A 102 22.17 -9.63 33.80
CA GLY A 102 20.76 -9.61 34.19
C GLY A 102 19.89 -8.62 33.43
N GLY A 103 20.47 -7.84 32.47
CA GLY A 103 19.76 -6.99 31.54
C GLY A 103 19.36 -5.62 32.11
N LEU A 104 18.85 -4.78 31.21
CA LEU A 104 18.41 -3.43 31.56
C LEU A 104 16.99 -3.46 32.21
N PRO A 105 16.66 -2.46 33.03
CA PRO A 105 15.27 -2.17 33.38
C PRO A 105 14.44 -1.90 32.10
N LEU A 106 13.16 -2.29 32.12
CA LEU A 106 12.30 -2.27 30.94
C LEU A 106 12.12 -0.86 30.34
N ASP A 107 12.00 0.16 31.18
CA ASP A 107 11.92 1.56 30.78
C ASP A 107 13.16 2.02 30.01
N GLN A 108 14.36 1.63 30.47
CA GLN A 108 15.62 1.93 29.83
C GLN A 108 15.81 1.14 28.53
N LEU A 109 15.40 -0.12 28.51
CA LEU A 109 15.39 -0.95 27.32
C LEU A 109 14.54 -0.29 26.21
N LEU A 110 13.31 0.10 26.53
CA LEU A 110 12.40 0.73 25.57
C LEU A 110 12.89 2.11 25.12
N ALA A 111 13.50 2.89 26.03
CA ALA A 111 14.10 4.19 25.73
C ALA A 111 15.27 4.08 24.73
N ILE A 112 15.95 2.95 24.65
CA ILE A 112 17.04 2.68 23.70
C ILE A 112 16.49 1.98 22.44
N ALA A 113 15.64 0.97 22.60
CA ALA A 113 15.17 0.15 21.51
C ALA A 113 14.31 0.90 20.49
N ILE A 114 13.44 1.81 20.95
CA ILE A 114 12.55 2.58 20.07
C ILE A 114 13.32 3.51 19.11
N PRO A 115 14.23 4.42 19.58
CA PRO A 115 15.01 5.25 18.68
C PRO A 115 16.03 4.46 17.85
N LEU A 116 16.51 3.30 18.33
CA LEU A 116 17.37 2.41 17.57
C LEU A 116 16.63 1.81 16.37
N ALA A 117 15.43 1.25 16.59
CA ALA A 117 14.60 0.72 15.52
C ALA A 117 14.13 1.81 14.53
N ASP A 118 13.93 3.06 15.02
CA ASP A 118 13.60 4.21 14.17
C ASP A 118 14.77 4.59 13.24
N ALA A 119 16.00 4.63 13.77
CA ALA A 119 17.21 4.90 13.01
C ALA A 119 17.43 3.86 11.90
N VAL A 120 17.34 2.58 12.24
CA VAL A 120 17.48 1.47 11.28
C VAL A 120 16.38 1.54 10.23
N GLY A 121 15.14 1.82 10.63
CA GLY A 121 14.02 2.00 9.71
C GLY A 121 14.18 3.19 8.76
N ALA A 122 14.81 4.28 9.20
CA ALA A 122 15.11 5.44 8.36
C ALA A 122 16.18 5.13 7.30
N ALA A 123 17.20 4.33 7.66
CA ALA A 123 18.21 3.86 6.72
C ALA A 123 17.63 2.89 5.68
N HIS A 124 16.81 1.94 6.12
CA HIS A 124 16.14 0.97 5.23
C HIS A 124 15.26 1.64 4.18
N GLN A 125 14.55 2.73 4.53
CA GLN A 125 13.75 3.50 3.57
C GLN A 125 14.56 4.11 2.44
N ARG A 126 15.86 4.28 2.62
CA ARG A 126 16.79 4.77 1.60
C ARG A 126 17.61 3.66 0.94
N GLY A 127 17.20 2.41 1.15
CA GLY A 127 17.86 1.23 0.60
C GLY A 127 19.19 0.88 1.29
N ILE A 128 19.46 1.44 2.48
CA ILE A 128 20.72 1.20 3.21
C ILE A 128 20.46 0.19 4.32
N THR A 129 21.08 -0.98 4.23
CA THR A 129 21.09 -2.04 5.25
C THR A 129 22.36 -1.94 6.07
N HIS A 130 22.29 -2.03 7.39
CA HIS A 130 23.44 -1.87 8.27
C HIS A 130 24.42 -3.03 8.22
N ARG A 131 23.93 -4.27 8.15
CA ARG A 131 24.67 -5.54 8.00
C ARG A 131 25.65 -5.94 9.13
N ASP A 132 25.96 -5.04 10.06
CA ASP A 132 26.84 -5.27 11.23
C ASP A 132 26.28 -4.61 12.49
N LEU A 133 24.96 -4.72 12.71
CA LEU A 133 24.29 -4.14 13.86
C LEU A 133 24.58 -4.95 15.13
N LYS A 134 25.19 -4.28 16.12
CA LYS A 134 25.58 -4.85 17.41
C LYS A 134 25.71 -3.75 18.48
N PRO A 135 25.68 -4.08 19.79
CA PRO A 135 25.77 -3.08 20.86
C PRO A 135 27.03 -2.20 20.81
N ALA A 136 28.15 -2.71 20.29
CA ALA A 136 29.37 -1.93 20.11
C ALA A 136 29.26 -0.80 19.06
N ASN A 137 28.33 -0.93 18.10
CA ASN A 137 28.07 0.05 17.06
C ASN A 137 26.90 1.01 17.42
N VAL A 138 26.48 1.01 18.67
CA VAL A 138 25.44 1.90 19.20
C VAL A 138 25.98 2.68 20.39
N MET A 139 26.06 4.00 20.27
CA MET A 139 26.45 4.88 21.38
C MET A 139 25.23 5.39 22.12
N VAL A 140 25.32 5.48 23.43
CA VAL A 140 24.33 6.10 24.31
C VAL A 140 24.98 7.28 25.03
N THR A 141 24.50 8.49 24.76
CA THR A 141 25.07 9.73 25.38
C THR A 141 24.68 9.85 26.86
N SER A 142 25.28 10.81 27.55
CA SER A 142 24.90 11.17 28.93
C SER A 142 23.45 11.63 29.05
N GLU A 143 22.89 12.22 27.99
CA GLU A 143 21.48 12.62 27.88
C GLU A 143 20.55 11.47 27.45
N ARG A 144 21.05 10.23 27.46
CA ARG A 144 20.33 9.01 27.01
C ARG A 144 19.88 9.02 25.55
N ARG A 145 20.51 9.82 24.68
CA ARG A 145 20.29 9.78 23.25
C ARG A 145 21.03 8.61 22.63
N VAL A 146 20.38 7.93 21.68
CA VAL A 146 20.97 6.82 20.94
C VAL A 146 21.57 7.35 19.63
N LYS A 147 22.78 6.91 19.31
CA LYS A 147 23.47 7.18 18.03
C LYS A 147 24.00 5.88 17.44
N VAL A 148 23.53 5.51 16.26
CA VAL A 148 24.01 4.35 15.48
C VAL A 148 25.24 4.76 14.69
N LEU A 149 26.30 3.98 14.81
CA LEU A 149 27.59 4.16 14.14
C LEU A 149 27.73 3.13 13.00
N ASP A 150 28.70 3.38 12.11
CA ASP A 150 29.29 2.41 11.18
C ASP A 150 28.28 1.54 10.40
N PHE A 151 27.40 2.17 9.63
CA PHE A 151 26.63 1.44 8.62
C PHE A 151 27.57 0.69 7.70
N GLY A 152 27.42 -0.61 7.62
CA GLY A 152 28.22 -1.69 6.99
C GLY A 152 29.10 -1.43 5.77
N LEU A 153 29.80 -0.29 5.73
CA LEU A 153 30.68 0.15 4.64
C LEU A 153 31.78 -0.85 4.25
N ALA A 154 31.99 -1.93 5.06
CA ALA A 154 33.07 -2.87 4.84
C ALA A 154 32.66 -4.25 4.32
N LYS A 155 31.44 -4.69 4.51
CA LYS A 155 31.02 -6.05 4.12
C LYS A 155 30.64 -6.19 2.64
N LEU A 156 30.82 -5.13 1.87
CA LEU A 156 30.52 -5.11 0.42
C LEU A 156 31.48 -5.93 -0.44
N ALA A 157 32.73 -6.09 0.03
CA ALA A 157 33.72 -6.87 -0.69
C ALA A 157 33.49 -8.40 -0.56
N GLU A 158 32.87 -8.87 0.51
CA GLU A 158 32.67 -10.30 0.79
C GLU A 158 31.44 -10.89 0.08
N GLY A 159 30.40 -10.07 -0.17
CA GLY A 159 29.15 -10.55 -0.77
C GLY A 159 29.21 -10.83 -2.28
N GLU A 160 30.05 -10.16 -3.04
CA GLU A 160 30.16 -10.36 -4.51
C GLU A 160 31.17 -11.45 -4.90
N GLN A 161 32.18 -11.73 -4.08
CA GLN A 161 33.08 -12.87 -4.31
C GLN A 161 32.33 -14.21 -4.12
N ALA A 162 31.36 -14.28 -3.21
CA ALA A 162 30.48 -15.44 -3.07
C ALA A 162 29.50 -15.57 -4.25
N ALA A 163 29.06 -14.46 -4.84
CA ALA A 163 28.17 -14.45 -6.00
C ALA A 163 28.89 -14.82 -7.33
N MET A 164 30.21 -14.68 -7.38
CA MET A 164 31.03 -15.05 -8.54
C MET A 164 31.56 -16.50 -8.50
N GLY A 165 31.09 -17.33 -7.55
CA GLY A 165 31.44 -18.76 -7.52
C GLY A 165 32.88 -19.06 -7.09
N VAL A 166 33.60 -18.10 -6.51
CA VAL A 166 34.90 -18.33 -5.91
C VAL A 166 34.71 -18.87 -4.50
N THR A 167 34.82 -20.18 -4.36
CA THR A 167 34.84 -20.88 -3.06
C THR A 167 36.08 -20.43 -2.30
N VAL A 168 35.96 -19.54 -1.33
CA VAL A 168 37.07 -19.25 -0.39
C VAL A 168 37.19 -20.45 0.53
N PRO A 169 38.39 -21.10 0.61
CA PRO A 169 38.58 -22.24 1.50
C PRO A 169 38.35 -21.84 2.96
N ALA A 170 37.67 -22.67 3.73
CA ALA A 170 37.39 -22.48 5.16
C ALA A 170 38.64 -22.24 6.04
N ALA A 171 39.84 -22.38 5.51
CA ALA A 171 41.12 -22.13 6.18
C ALA A 171 41.47 -20.64 6.36
N ASP A 172 40.94 -19.72 5.51
CA ASP A 172 41.26 -18.28 5.59
C ASP A 172 40.35 -17.52 6.60
N LEU A 173 39.32 -18.15 7.15
CA LEU A 173 38.50 -17.64 8.23
C LEU A 173 39.15 -17.78 9.62
N THR A 174 40.29 -18.45 9.71
CA THR A 174 40.97 -18.77 10.98
C THR A 174 42.21 -17.95 11.29
N GLY A 175 42.36 -16.76 10.68
CA GLY A 175 43.42 -15.81 11.02
C GLY A 175 43.40 -15.47 12.49
N ALA A 176 44.34 -15.98 13.28
CA ALA A 176 44.49 -15.77 14.69
C ALA A 176 44.57 -14.27 15.00
N GLY A 177 43.51 -13.70 15.61
CA GLY A 177 43.47 -12.31 16.08
C GLY A 177 42.23 -11.51 15.69
N ARG A 178 41.30 -11.97 14.87
CA ARG A 178 40.06 -11.27 14.51
C ARG A 178 38.88 -11.64 15.43
N ILE A 179 38.72 -10.83 16.45
CA ILE A 179 37.52 -10.47 17.22
C ILE A 179 36.38 -11.51 17.28
N MET A 180 36.38 -12.26 18.37
CA MET A 180 35.41 -13.30 18.78
C MET A 180 33.95 -12.78 19.01
N GLY A 181 33.66 -11.48 18.84
CA GLY A 181 32.40 -10.85 19.25
C GLY A 181 31.37 -10.58 18.13
N THR A 182 31.78 -10.51 16.86
CA THR A 182 30.90 -10.03 15.77
C THR A 182 29.93 -11.10 15.27
N THR A 183 30.30 -12.36 15.29
CA THR A 183 29.53 -13.49 14.75
C THR A 183 28.18 -13.71 15.48
N ALA A 184 28.09 -13.37 16.77
CA ALA A 184 26.92 -13.66 17.60
C ALA A 184 25.66 -12.82 17.27
N TYR A 185 25.79 -11.78 16.44
CA TYR A 185 24.67 -10.91 16.02
C TYR A 185 24.30 -11.12 14.54
N MET A 186 24.96 -12.02 13.84
CA MET A 186 24.67 -12.35 12.44
C MET A 186 23.28 -12.99 12.32
N SER A 187 22.59 -12.67 11.25
CA SER A 187 21.35 -13.36 10.87
C SER A 187 21.65 -14.75 10.27
N PRO A 188 20.68 -15.68 10.26
CA PRO A 188 20.85 -16.99 9.63
C PRO A 188 21.32 -16.89 8.17
N GLU A 189 20.75 -15.99 7.38
CA GLU A 189 21.14 -15.78 5.98
C GLU A 189 22.57 -15.24 5.84
N GLN A 190 23.04 -14.39 6.78
CA GLN A 190 24.46 -13.99 6.81
C GLN A 190 25.38 -15.16 7.18
N ALA A 191 24.96 -16.01 8.12
CA ALA A 191 25.72 -17.20 8.53
C ALA A 191 25.83 -18.25 7.41
N GLU A 192 24.83 -18.30 6.51
CA GLU A 192 24.79 -19.19 5.35
C GLU A 192 25.43 -18.56 4.10
N GLY A 193 25.85 -17.29 4.12
CA GLY A 193 26.38 -16.58 2.95
C GLY A 193 25.32 -16.27 1.88
N LYS A 194 24.05 -16.26 2.26
CA LYS A 194 22.93 -15.90 1.37
C LYS A 194 22.81 -14.38 1.17
N ALA A 195 21.97 -13.96 0.23
CA ALA A 195 21.68 -12.56 0.02
C ALA A 195 21.07 -11.91 1.28
N VAL A 196 21.60 -10.75 1.67
CA VAL A 196 21.24 -10.01 2.88
C VAL A 196 20.33 -8.86 2.52
N ASP A 197 19.17 -8.79 3.16
CA ASP A 197 18.20 -7.71 3.01
C ASP A 197 17.94 -6.96 4.34
N PRO A 198 17.08 -5.92 4.39
CA PRO A 198 16.77 -5.18 5.61
C PRO A 198 16.30 -6.03 6.81
N ARG A 199 15.74 -7.21 6.57
CA ARG A 199 15.25 -8.13 7.61
C ARG A 199 16.39 -8.83 8.38
N SER A 200 17.60 -8.81 7.82
CA SER A 200 18.81 -9.23 8.55
C SER A 200 19.13 -8.30 9.71
N ASP A 201 18.96 -6.98 9.53
CA ASP A 201 19.11 -6.01 10.62
C ASP A 201 18.00 -6.17 11.68
N VAL A 202 16.77 -6.59 11.28
CA VAL A 202 15.68 -6.91 12.23
C VAL A 202 16.05 -8.10 13.11
N PHE A 203 16.72 -9.13 12.56
CA PHE A 203 17.22 -10.25 13.37
C PHE A 203 18.30 -9.77 14.35
N SER A 204 19.25 -8.97 13.90
CA SER A 204 20.29 -8.39 14.76
C SER A 204 19.71 -7.50 15.87
N LEU A 205 18.66 -6.70 15.55
CA LEU A 205 17.88 -5.97 16.55
C LEU A 205 17.23 -6.92 17.57
N GLY A 206 16.69 -8.05 17.13
CA GLY A 206 16.13 -9.10 18.00
C GLY A 206 17.16 -9.67 18.96
N VAL A 207 18.39 -9.94 18.49
CA VAL A 207 19.52 -10.40 19.34
C VAL A 207 19.87 -9.33 20.37
N MET A 208 19.94 -8.06 19.95
CA MET A 208 20.22 -6.94 20.87
C MET A 208 19.10 -6.74 21.89
N LEU A 209 17.82 -6.83 21.48
CA LEU A 209 16.67 -6.75 22.40
C LEU A 209 16.72 -7.85 23.45
N TYR A 210 17.03 -9.07 23.02
CA TYR A 210 17.21 -10.20 23.94
C TYR A 210 18.32 -9.94 24.96
N GLU A 211 19.50 -9.53 24.48
CA GLU A 211 20.65 -9.23 25.34
C GLU A 211 20.36 -8.05 26.29
N MET A 212 19.71 -7.00 25.82
CA MET A 212 19.27 -5.90 26.68
C MET A 212 18.26 -6.34 27.74
N ALA A 213 17.37 -7.29 27.42
CA ALA A 213 16.35 -7.78 28.33
C ALA A 213 16.91 -8.70 29.41
N VAL A 214 17.82 -9.61 29.05
CA VAL A 214 18.30 -10.72 29.91
C VAL A 214 19.73 -10.49 30.43
N GLY A 215 20.53 -9.67 29.71
CA GLY A 215 21.96 -9.46 30.04
C GLY A 215 22.86 -10.53 29.44
N ASP A 216 22.33 -11.40 28.57
CA ASP A 216 23.06 -12.48 27.93
C ASP A 216 22.53 -12.72 26.51
N ARG A 217 23.35 -13.28 25.62
CA ARG A 217 23.02 -13.49 24.21
C ARG A 217 22.12 -14.72 24.01
N PRO A 218 21.20 -14.68 23.02
CA PRO A 218 20.32 -15.80 22.73
C PRO A 218 21.04 -17.01 22.14
N PHE A 219 22.12 -16.81 21.37
CA PHE A 219 22.90 -17.84 20.69
C PHE A 219 24.31 -17.89 21.27
N LYS A 220 24.72 -19.05 21.73
CA LYS A 220 25.98 -19.29 22.44
C LYS A 220 26.79 -20.43 21.83
N GLY A 221 28.10 -20.46 22.12
CA GLY A 221 29.00 -21.53 21.74
C GLY A 221 30.44 -21.17 22.07
N ASP A 222 31.26 -22.19 22.31
CA ASP A 222 32.68 -22.03 22.69
C ASP A 222 33.57 -21.69 21.48
N THR A 223 33.06 -21.89 20.26
CA THR A 223 33.75 -21.60 19.00
C THR A 223 32.86 -20.80 18.05
N GLN A 224 33.45 -20.11 17.09
CA GLN A 224 32.67 -19.41 16.05
C GLN A 224 31.71 -20.36 15.30
N VAL A 225 32.16 -21.55 14.97
CA VAL A 225 31.37 -22.58 14.29
C VAL A 225 30.19 -23.02 15.14
N SER A 226 30.37 -23.18 16.47
CA SER A 226 29.27 -23.54 17.37
C SER A 226 28.26 -22.39 17.53
N ILE A 227 28.69 -21.12 17.54
CA ILE A 227 27.81 -19.96 17.53
C ILE A 227 27.01 -19.90 16.23
N LEU A 228 27.64 -20.07 15.06
CA LEU A 228 26.96 -20.12 13.74
C LEU A 228 25.93 -21.26 13.70
N SER A 229 26.31 -22.46 14.19
CA SER A 229 25.37 -23.59 14.29
C SER A 229 24.17 -23.26 15.18
N SER A 230 24.40 -22.59 16.32
CA SER A 230 23.35 -22.15 17.21
C SER A 230 22.41 -21.12 16.54
N ILE A 231 22.97 -20.16 15.80
CA ILE A 231 22.18 -19.18 15.01
C ILE A 231 21.29 -19.88 13.99
N LEU A 232 21.77 -20.91 13.34
CA LEU A 232 21.03 -21.62 12.29
C LEU A 232 19.97 -22.58 12.82
N LYS A 233 20.22 -23.24 13.99
CA LYS A 233 19.39 -24.37 14.42
C LYS A 233 18.63 -24.14 15.72
N ASP A 234 19.21 -23.38 16.69
CA ASP A 234 18.64 -23.30 18.02
C ASP A 234 17.53 -22.25 18.13
N HIS A 235 16.54 -22.55 18.96
CA HIS A 235 15.49 -21.63 19.35
C HIS A 235 15.73 -21.20 20.79
N PRO A 236 16.09 -19.95 21.04
CA PRO A 236 16.36 -19.50 22.40
C PRO A 236 15.08 -19.50 23.25
N PRO A 237 15.17 -19.70 24.57
CA PRO A 237 14.04 -19.54 25.48
C PRO A 237 13.49 -18.12 25.39
N SER A 238 12.20 -17.95 25.69
CA SER A 238 11.60 -16.60 25.70
C SER A 238 12.25 -15.75 26.79
N VAL A 239 12.42 -14.46 26.54
CA VAL A 239 12.91 -13.53 27.60
C VAL A 239 12.01 -13.52 28.83
N THR A 240 10.72 -13.84 28.67
CA THR A 240 9.73 -13.97 29.77
C THR A 240 9.85 -15.27 30.54
N ASP A 241 10.44 -16.30 29.95
CA ASP A 241 10.72 -17.55 30.65
C ASP A 241 11.95 -17.42 31.58
N ILE A 242 12.85 -16.51 31.25
CA ILE A 242 14.05 -16.21 32.03
C ILE A 242 13.78 -15.13 33.08
N LYS A 243 13.05 -14.09 32.68
CA LYS A 243 12.65 -12.97 33.56
C LYS A 243 11.12 -12.83 33.54
N HIS A 244 10.51 -13.40 34.59
CA HIS A 244 9.04 -13.46 34.70
C HIS A 244 8.38 -12.10 34.95
N ASP A 245 9.14 -11.06 35.30
CA ASP A 245 8.69 -9.69 35.49
C ASP A 245 8.56 -8.91 34.15
N LEU A 246 9.03 -9.46 33.04
CA LEU A 246 8.90 -8.84 31.74
C LEU A 246 7.51 -9.08 31.11
N PRO A 247 6.95 -8.07 30.42
CA PRO A 247 5.66 -8.21 29.71
C PRO A 247 5.70 -9.33 28.65
N ARG A 248 4.62 -10.10 28.52
CA ARG A 248 4.49 -11.16 27.51
C ARG A 248 4.65 -10.63 26.08
N ASP A 249 4.23 -9.39 25.85
CA ASP A 249 4.37 -8.75 24.54
C ASP A 249 5.82 -8.50 24.15
N LEU A 250 6.70 -8.17 25.10
CA LEU A 250 8.14 -8.09 24.82
C LEU A 250 8.69 -9.44 24.38
N GLY A 251 8.28 -10.54 25.04
CA GLY A 251 8.67 -11.89 24.63
C GLY A 251 8.22 -12.24 23.22
N ARG A 252 6.98 -11.86 22.85
CA ARG A 252 6.43 -12.04 21.51
C ARG A 252 7.21 -11.23 20.46
N ILE A 253 7.51 -9.96 20.74
CA ILE A 253 8.29 -9.07 19.86
C ILE A 253 9.68 -9.66 19.60
N VAL A 254 10.41 -10.03 20.64
CA VAL A 254 11.76 -10.60 20.52
C VAL A 254 11.73 -11.93 19.76
N LYS A 255 10.79 -12.82 20.07
CA LYS A 255 10.62 -14.10 19.36
C LYS A 255 10.40 -13.90 17.86
N ARG A 256 9.57 -12.93 17.48
CA ARG A 256 9.31 -12.62 16.06
C ARG A 256 10.55 -12.07 15.37
N CYS A 257 11.34 -11.23 16.00
CA CYS A 257 12.61 -10.77 15.44
C CYS A 257 13.60 -11.93 15.19
N LEU A 258 13.63 -12.94 16.10
CA LEU A 258 14.57 -14.05 16.07
C LEU A 258 14.09 -15.26 15.25
N ALA A 259 12.98 -15.14 14.50
CA ALA A 259 12.54 -16.17 13.57
C ALA A 259 13.65 -16.49 12.55
N LYS A 260 13.82 -17.78 12.22
CA LYS A 260 14.91 -18.21 11.30
C LYS A 260 14.61 -17.80 9.87
N ASP A 261 13.36 -17.96 9.45
CA ASP A 261 12.91 -17.49 8.16
C ASP A 261 12.70 -15.96 8.20
N PRO A 262 13.32 -15.19 7.28
CA PRO A 262 13.06 -13.75 7.15
C PRO A 262 11.58 -13.39 6.95
N GLU A 263 10.78 -14.28 6.34
CA GLU A 263 9.35 -14.04 6.12
C GLU A 263 8.54 -14.03 7.42
N ASP A 264 8.96 -14.77 8.43
CA ASP A 264 8.30 -14.83 9.75
C ASP A 264 8.68 -13.67 10.66
N ARG A 265 9.66 -12.83 10.27
CA ARG A 265 10.11 -11.67 11.04
C ARG A 265 9.22 -10.44 10.82
N TYR A 266 9.51 -9.35 11.50
CA TYR A 266 9.05 -8.03 11.09
C TYR A 266 9.62 -7.71 9.71
N GLN A 267 8.75 -7.29 8.78
CA GLN A 267 9.19 -6.99 7.43
C GLN A 267 9.90 -5.63 7.33
N THR A 268 9.66 -4.74 8.29
CA THR A 268 10.39 -3.47 8.41
C THR A 268 10.79 -3.20 9.86
N ALA A 269 11.91 -2.50 10.07
CA ALA A 269 12.30 -2.03 11.40
C ALA A 269 11.30 -0.99 11.96
N LYS A 270 10.49 -0.35 11.10
CA LYS A 270 9.40 0.53 11.54
C LYS A 270 8.25 -0.22 12.21
N ASP A 271 7.92 -1.41 11.72
CA ASP A 271 6.88 -2.25 12.34
C ASP A 271 7.32 -2.68 13.74
N LEU A 272 8.60 -3.10 13.88
CA LEU A 272 9.19 -3.38 15.18
C LEU A 272 9.14 -2.15 16.11
N ARG A 273 9.52 -0.95 15.62
CA ARG A 273 9.43 0.29 16.40
C ARG A 273 8.00 0.56 16.86
N ASN A 274 7.01 0.37 16.00
CA ASN A 274 5.60 0.62 16.31
C ASN A 274 5.11 -0.32 17.43
N ASP A 275 5.43 -1.61 17.36
CA ASP A 275 5.08 -2.57 18.41
C ASP A 275 5.75 -2.24 19.74
N LEU A 276 7.04 -1.81 19.73
CA LEU A 276 7.75 -1.32 20.93
C LEU A 276 7.12 -0.04 21.51
N ARG A 277 6.63 0.88 20.67
CA ARG A 277 5.91 2.07 21.11
C ARG A 277 4.55 1.74 21.71
N THR A 278 3.82 0.81 21.12
CA THR A 278 2.55 0.32 21.68
C THR A 278 2.78 -0.30 23.05
N LEU A 279 3.77 -1.20 23.18
CA LEU A 279 4.13 -1.78 24.45
C LEU A 279 4.47 -0.70 25.51
N LYS A 280 5.22 0.34 25.10
CA LYS A 280 5.53 1.45 26.02
C LYS A 280 4.28 2.21 26.44
N ALA A 281 3.38 2.53 25.52
CA ALA A 281 2.13 3.23 25.81
C ALA A 281 1.21 2.41 26.75
N ASP A 282 1.14 1.10 26.56
CA ASP A 282 0.36 0.18 27.41
C ASP A 282 0.90 0.12 28.83
N LEU A 283 2.23 0.17 29.00
CA LEU A 283 2.89 0.26 30.30
C LEU A 283 2.66 1.61 30.98
N ASP A 284 2.80 2.71 30.23
CA ASP A 284 2.61 4.08 30.73
C ASP A 284 1.15 4.33 31.14
N SER A 285 0.18 3.65 30.49
CA SER A 285 -1.26 3.72 30.80
C SER A 285 -1.72 2.80 31.93
N GLY A 286 -0.83 1.92 32.42
CA GLY A 286 -1.16 0.92 33.45
C GLY A 286 -2.04 -0.24 32.95
N ALA A 287 -2.25 -0.37 31.65
CA ALA A 287 -3.04 -1.45 31.05
C ALA A 287 -2.35 -2.83 31.17
N VAL A 288 -1.04 -2.86 31.34
CA VAL A 288 -0.24 -4.08 31.61
C VAL A 288 0.34 -4.00 33.02
N GLN A 289 -0.27 -4.71 33.96
CA GLN A 289 0.36 -4.89 35.28
C GLN A 289 1.52 -5.90 35.19
N PRO A 290 2.70 -5.58 35.72
CA PRO A 290 3.71 -6.61 35.93
C PRO A 290 3.15 -7.63 36.93
N VAL A 291 3.28 -8.92 36.62
CA VAL A 291 2.86 -10.02 37.52
C VAL A 291 3.76 -10.02 38.75
N SER A 292 3.45 -9.15 39.71
CA SER A 292 4.04 -9.24 41.06
C SER A 292 3.32 -10.38 41.80
N GLY A 293 4.03 -11.48 41.94
CA GLY A 293 3.56 -12.60 42.73
C GLY A 293 3.43 -12.23 44.22
N VAL A 294 2.22 -12.05 44.69
CA VAL A 294 1.87 -12.14 46.11
C VAL A 294 0.99 -13.38 46.23
N THR A 295 1.61 -14.47 46.62
CA THR A 295 0.92 -15.64 47.14
C THR A 295 0.42 -15.35 48.54
N THR A 296 -0.85 -15.01 48.67
CA THR A 296 -1.56 -15.19 49.96
C THR A 296 -2.21 -16.58 49.97
N PRO A 297 -1.96 -17.40 50.95
CA PRO A 297 -2.59 -18.73 51.04
C PRO A 297 -4.03 -18.55 51.50
N LEU A 298 -4.99 -18.76 50.64
CA LEU A 298 -6.38 -19.02 51.03
C LEU A 298 -6.44 -20.45 51.59
N SER A 299 -6.65 -20.57 52.89
CA SER A 299 -7.02 -21.78 53.57
C SER A 299 -8.40 -22.26 53.09
N VAL A 300 -8.42 -23.34 52.34
CA VAL A 300 -9.64 -24.06 52.00
C VAL A 300 -9.67 -25.31 52.85
N ASP A 301 -10.66 -25.42 53.74
CA ASP A 301 -11.02 -26.60 54.52
C ASP A 301 -11.21 -27.81 53.62
N ARG A 302 -10.48 -28.87 53.92
CA ARG A 302 -10.61 -30.19 53.27
C ARG A 302 -11.74 -30.99 53.95
N PRO A 303 -12.77 -31.40 53.22
CA PRO A 303 -13.58 -32.51 53.68
C PRO A 303 -12.88 -33.85 53.44
N ALA A 304 -13.00 -34.78 54.35
CA ALA A 304 -12.37 -36.11 54.45
C ALA A 304 -12.66 -37.01 53.23
N PRO A 305 -11.75 -37.94 52.89
CA PRO A 305 -11.83 -38.73 51.68
C PRO A 305 -12.88 -39.83 51.76
N ARG A 306 -13.81 -39.81 50.84
CA ARG A 306 -14.77 -40.89 50.61
C ARG A 306 -14.10 -42.00 49.78
N ARG A 307 -13.99 -43.18 50.32
CA ARG A 307 -13.27 -44.41 49.89
C ARG A 307 -13.95 -45.14 48.73
N TRP A 308 -14.33 -44.53 47.64
CA TRP A 308 -15.02 -45.21 46.51
C TRP A 308 -14.40 -44.93 45.12
N LEU A 309 -13.26 -44.25 45.04
CA LEU A 309 -12.63 -43.91 43.75
C LEU A 309 -11.78 -44.97 43.03
N PRO A 310 -11.32 -46.09 43.60
CA PRO A 310 -10.51 -47.02 42.81
C PRO A 310 -11.31 -47.90 41.82
N TRP A 311 -12.62 -48.08 42.01
CA TRP A 311 -13.41 -48.94 41.11
C TRP A 311 -13.90 -48.24 39.81
N LEU A 312 -14.06 -46.94 39.80
CA LEU A 312 -14.43 -46.17 38.62
C LEU A 312 -13.26 -45.98 37.64
N ALA A 313 -12.03 -45.89 38.16
CA ALA A 313 -10.84 -45.82 37.31
C ALA A 313 -10.55 -47.15 36.60
N PHE A 314 -10.86 -48.28 37.25
CA PHE A 314 -10.71 -49.61 36.63
C PHE A 314 -11.79 -49.89 35.56
N ALA A 315 -13.01 -49.39 35.74
CA ALA A 315 -14.07 -49.50 34.77
C ALA A 315 -13.81 -48.63 33.52
N ALA A 316 -13.25 -47.44 33.68
CA ALA A 316 -12.86 -46.58 32.59
C ALA A 316 -11.69 -47.16 31.76
N LEU A 317 -10.67 -47.76 32.42
CA LEU A 317 -9.57 -48.44 31.73
C LEU A 317 -10.03 -49.72 31.01
N ALA A 318 -10.95 -50.48 31.60
CA ALA A 318 -11.54 -51.64 30.94
C ALA A 318 -12.42 -51.28 29.68
N ALA A 319 -13.14 -50.17 29.77
CA ALA A 319 -13.91 -49.65 28.63
C ALA A 319 -13.02 -49.15 27.46
N VAL A 320 -11.90 -48.51 27.79
CA VAL A 320 -10.90 -48.08 26.79
C VAL A 320 -10.19 -49.30 26.18
N ALA A 321 -9.83 -50.33 27.00
CA ALA A 321 -9.24 -51.56 26.47
C ALA A 321 -10.21 -52.33 25.54
N LEU A 322 -11.50 -52.40 25.89
CA LEU A 322 -12.52 -53.04 25.05
C LEU A 322 -12.77 -52.22 23.72
N ALA A 323 -12.68 -50.86 23.79
CA ALA A 323 -12.77 -50.04 22.60
C ALA A 323 -11.54 -50.22 21.69
N VAL A 324 -10.34 -50.33 22.24
CA VAL A 324 -9.12 -50.61 21.45
C VAL A 324 -9.14 -52.04 20.84
N VAL A 325 -9.62 -53.06 21.57
CA VAL A 325 -9.76 -54.41 21.03
C VAL A 325 -10.91 -54.48 19.98
N GLY A 326 -11.96 -53.69 20.15
CA GLY A 326 -13.03 -53.52 19.11
C GLY A 326 -12.51 -52.89 17.83
N VAL A 327 -11.66 -51.87 17.93
CA VAL A 327 -11.02 -51.22 16.79
C VAL A 327 -9.99 -52.18 16.12
N MET A 328 -9.29 -53.04 16.91
CA MET A 328 -8.30 -53.99 16.38
C MET A 328 -8.93 -55.25 15.74
N ARG A 329 -10.21 -55.52 15.93
CA ARG A 329 -10.94 -56.66 15.31
C ARG A 329 -11.90 -56.23 14.17
N TRP A 330 -11.94 -54.95 13.82
CA TRP A 330 -12.65 -54.52 12.61
C TRP A 330 -11.80 -54.88 11.40
N ASP A 331 -12.29 -55.77 10.66
CA ASP A 331 -11.65 -56.51 9.58
C ASP A 331 -11.05 -55.62 8.53
N GLY A 332 -9.93 -56.11 8.01
CA GLY A 332 -9.19 -55.47 6.91
C GLY A 332 -9.94 -55.47 5.59
N SER A 333 -10.74 -54.48 5.36
CA SER A 333 -10.87 -53.89 4.04
C SER A 333 -10.05 -52.61 4.07
N SER A 334 -8.87 -52.67 3.44
CA SER A 334 -8.10 -51.51 3.14
C SER A 334 -8.99 -50.44 2.52
N PRO A 335 -9.14 -49.26 3.13
CA PRO A 335 -9.67 -48.15 2.37
C PRO A 335 -8.60 -47.89 1.30
N GLY A 336 -9.00 -48.00 0.04
CA GLY A 336 -8.26 -47.34 -1.04
C GLY A 336 -7.99 -45.90 -0.63
N PRO A 337 -6.96 -45.25 -1.17
CA PRO A 337 -6.56 -43.90 -0.77
C PRO A 337 -7.86 -43.11 -0.67
N ALA A 338 -8.13 -42.59 0.55
CA ALA A 338 -9.24 -41.70 0.77
C ALA A 338 -9.11 -40.61 -0.31
N ALA A 339 -10.12 -40.58 -1.18
CA ALA A 339 -10.29 -39.46 -2.07
C ALA A 339 -10.14 -38.22 -1.16
N SER A 340 -9.11 -37.44 -1.36
CA SER A 340 -8.95 -36.13 -0.75
C SER A 340 -10.31 -35.47 -0.92
N ALA A 341 -10.98 -35.17 0.17
CA ALA A 341 -12.17 -34.35 0.14
C ALA A 341 -11.81 -33.17 -0.73
N ASP A 342 -12.54 -33.03 -1.84
CA ASP A 342 -12.28 -32.03 -2.88
C ASP A 342 -12.41 -30.67 -2.21
N ARG A 343 -11.28 -30.15 -1.68
CA ARG A 343 -11.22 -28.77 -1.19
C ARG A 343 -11.36 -27.92 -2.43
N GLY A 344 -12.40 -27.13 -2.48
CA GLY A 344 -12.61 -26.22 -3.61
C GLY A 344 -11.38 -25.31 -3.80
N ALA A 345 -11.02 -25.03 -5.05
CA ALA A 345 -9.86 -24.19 -5.39
C ALA A 345 -9.85 -22.89 -4.59
N PHE A 346 -8.72 -22.52 -4.00
CA PHE A 346 -8.51 -21.28 -3.21
C PHE A 346 -9.38 -21.16 -1.93
N GLU A 347 -9.67 -22.22 -1.23
CA GLU A 347 -10.35 -22.15 0.08
C GLU A 347 -9.51 -21.45 1.15
N ALA A 348 -8.21 -21.63 1.12
CA ALA A 348 -7.26 -20.90 1.93
C ALA A 348 -6.15 -20.36 1.03
N VAL A 349 -5.84 -19.08 1.18
CA VAL A 349 -4.84 -18.42 0.34
C VAL A 349 -3.70 -17.79 1.17
N ALA A 350 -2.54 -17.69 0.55
CA ALA A 350 -1.42 -16.89 1.02
C ALA A 350 -1.19 -15.75 0.04
N LEU A 351 -1.01 -14.53 0.56
CA LEU A 351 -0.67 -13.36 -0.23
C LEU A 351 0.82 -13.04 -0.06
N THR A 352 1.55 -12.99 -1.16
CA THR A 352 2.95 -12.58 -1.19
C THR A 352 3.08 -11.32 -2.04
N ARG A 353 3.61 -10.25 -1.46
CA ARG A 353 3.83 -8.99 -2.17
C ARG A 353 5.04 -9.13 -3.10
N LEU A 354 4.84 -9.00 -4.40
CA LEU A 354 5.92 -9.08 -5.39
C LEU A 354 6.61 -7.73 -5.61
N THR A 355 5.91 -6.61 -5.49
CA THR A 355 6.50 -5.27 -5.59
C THR A 355 6.27 -4.48 -4.31
N THR A 356 7.11 -3.49 -4.04
CA THR A 356 7.04 -2.62 -2.85
C THR A 356 7.22 -1.15 -3.19
N THR A 357 7.20 -0.83 -4.49
CA THR A 357 7.40 0.56 -4.96
C THR A 357 6.16 1.42 -4.83
N GLY A 358 4.99 0.79 -4.66
CA GLY A 358 3.70 1.51 -4.59
C GLY A 358 3.24 2.11 -5.91
N THR A 359 3.92 1.82 -7.03
CA THR A 359 3.67 2.44 -8.35
C THR A 359 3.26 1.44 -9.42
N ALA A 360 3.03 0.17 -9.05
CA ALA A 360 2.61 -0.87 -9.97
C ALA A 360 1.18 -0.61 -10.48
N GLY A 361 0.96 -0.89 -11.74
CA GLY A 361 -0.35 -0.79 -12.38
C GLY A 361 -0.92 -2.16 -12.75
N LEU A 362 -1.01 -2.44 -14.03
CA LEU A 362 -1.45 -3.74 -14.55
C LEU A 362 -0.39 -4.82 -14.30
N ALA A 363 -0.82 -6.07 -14.11
CA ALA A 363 0.09 -7.20 -13.98
C ALA A 363 -0.45 -8.43 -14.69
N ALA A 364 0.45 -9.21 -15.30
CA ALA A 364 0.18 -10.50 -15.90
C ALA A 364 1.23 -11.53 -15.48
N MET A 365 0.83 -12.78 -15.31
CA MET A 365 1.70 -13.91 -14.98
C MET A 365 1.89 -14.80 -16.20
N SER A 366 3.10 -15.33 -16.40
CA SER A 366 3.33 -16.36 -17.40
C SER A 366 2.61 -17.66 -17.03
N ASP A 367 2.21 -18.45 -18.03
CA ASP A 367 1.48 -19.71 -17.86
C ASP A 367 2.18 -20.70 -16.90
N ASP A 368 3.51 -20.69 -16.91
CA ASP A 368 4.35 -21.54 -16.03
C ASP A 368 4.56 -20.96 -14.62
N GLY A 369 4.01 -19.77 -14.34
CA GLY A 369 4.13 -19.09 -13.05
C GLY A 369 5.50 -18.50 -12.72
N ARG A 370 6.49 -18.56 -13.66
CA ARG A 370 7.87 -18.13 -13.40
C ARG A 370 8.10 -16.65 -13.53
N TYR A 371 7.30 -15.97 -14.35
CA TYR A 371 7.46 -14.56 -14.67
C TYR A 371 6.19 -13.78 -14.43
N VAL A 372 6.35 -12.53 -13.98
CA VAL A 372 5.28 -11.55 -13.87
C VAL A 372 5.69 -10.28 -14.61
N ALA A 373 4.94 -9.92 -15.63
CA ALA A 373 5.06 -8.63 -16.30
C ALA A 373 4.13 -7.62 -15.62
N TYR A 374 4.61 -6.41 -15.35
CA TYR A 374 3.80 -5.40 -14.70
C TYR A 374 4.18 -3.98 -15.15
N VAL A 375 3.20 -3.10 -15.11
CA VAL A 375 3.35 -1.70 -15.49
C VAL A 375 3.78 -0.89 -14.28
N VAL A 376 4.80 -0.05 -14.45
CA VAL A 376 5.26 0.90 -13.43
C VAL A 376 4.93 2.32 -13.91
N THR A 377 4.38 3.14 -13.00
CA THR A 377 4.09 4.55 -13.27
C THR A 377 5.02 5.44 -12.47
N GLU A 378 5.91 6.16 -13.15
CA GLU A 378 6.87 7.08 -12.55
C GLU A 378 6.78 8.45 -13.23
N GLU A 379 6.63 9.51 -12.47
CA GLU A 379 6.52 10.90 -12.96
C GLU A 379 5.46 11.11 -14.06
N GLY A 380 4.39 10.30 -14.08
CA GLY A 380 3.34 10.34 -15.10
C GLY A 380 3.66 9.61 -16.41
N LYS A 381 4.82 8.95 -16.49
CA LYS A 381 5.21 8.04 -17.56
C LYS A 381 4.99 6.61 -17.13
N GLN A 382 4.64 5.74 -18.08
CA GLN A 382 4.45 4.32 -17.82
C GLN A 382 5.44 3.48 -18.62
N GLY A 383 5.99 2.45 -17.97
CA GLY A 383 6.90 1.47 -18.57
C GLY A 383 6.53 0.05 -18.15
N LEU A 384 6.94 -0.93 -18.92
CA LEU A 384 6.69 -2.36 -18.66
C LEU A 384 7.93 -3.03 -18.11
N TRP A 385 7.76 -3.72 -16.97
CA TRP A 385 8.81 -4.43 -16.27
C TRP A 385 8.49 -5.92 -16.21
N LEU A 386 9.54 -6.75 -16.18
CA LEU A 386 9.44 -8.19 -15.98
C LEU A 386 10.11 -8.57 -14.66
N ARG A 387 9.40 -9.33 -13.84
CA ARG A 387 9.91 -9.93 -12.61
C ARG A 387 9.98 -11.44 -12.74
N GLN A 388 11.09 -12.03 -12.34
CA GLN A 388 11.18 -13.46 -12.12
C GLN A 388 10.71 -13.77 -10.68
N VAL A 389 9.69 -14.60 -10.52
CA VAL A 389 9.05 -14.86 -9.22
C VAL A 389 10.02 -15.48 -8.21
N ALA A 390 10.76 -16.52 -8.65
CA ALA A 390 11.66 -17.27 -7.78
C ALA A 390 12.90 -16.49 -7.31
N THR A 391 13.45 -15.59 -8.14
CA THR A 391 14.70 -14.87 -7.85
C THR A 391 14.51 -13.42 -7.44
N SER A 392 13.29 -12.91 -7.54
CA SER A 392 12.95 -11.48 -7.34
C SER A 392 13.70 -10.51 -8.28
N SER A 393 14.31 -11.01 -9.35
CA SER A 393 14.98 -10.19 -10.38
C SER A 393 13.96 -9.37 -11.16
N ASN A 394 14.22 -8.07 -11.31
CA ASN A 394 13.39 -7.12 -12.06
C ASN A 394 14.16 -6.50 -13.21
N VAL A 395 13.61 -6.54 -14.41
CA VAL A 395 14.22 -5.91 -15.59
C VAL A 395 13.18 -5.09 -16.37
N PRO A 396 13.53 -3.89 -16.89
CA PRO A 396 12.65 -3.14 -17.78
C PRO A 396 12.61 -3.82 -19.16
N VAL A 397 11.38 -4.07 -19.67
CA VAL A 397 11.14 -4.65 -20.99
C VAL A 397 10.76 -3.56 -22.00
N VAL A 398 9.92 -2.60 -21.58
CA VAL A 398 9.57 -1.43 -22.38
C VAL A 398 9.90 -0.18 -21.58
N PRO A 399 10.73 0.73 -22.11
CA PRO A 399 11.09 1.97 -21.42
C PRO A 399 9.86 2.84 -21.09
N SER A 400 9.94 3.62 -20.00
CA SER A 400 8.88 4.53 -19.58
C SER A 400 8.65 5.65 -20.61
N ALA A 401 7.40 5.82 -21.04
CA ALA A 401 6.96 6.82 -22.00
C ALA A 401 5.66 7.51 -21.53
N GLU A 402 5.29 8.62 -22.20
CA GLU A 402 4.02 9.32 -21.96
C GLU A 402 2.84 8.59 -22.64
N VAL A 403 2.61 7.34 -22.25
CA VAL A 403 1.53 6.48 -22.73
C VAL A 403 0.74 5.96 -21.54
N ARG A 404 -0.49 5.50 -21.78
CA ARG A 404 -1.30 4.77 -20.81
C ARG A 404 -1.42 3.31 -21.27
N PHE A 405 -0.93 2.38 -20.46
CA PHE A 405 -1.16 0.96 -20.66
C PHE A 405 -2.60 0.59 -20.26
N SER A 406 -3.25 -0.23 -21.07
CA SER A 406 -4.62 -0.73 -20.84
C SER A 406 -4.71 -2.25 -20.74
N GLY A 407 -3.69 -3.00 -21.15
CA GLY A 407 -3.64 -4.45 -21.05
C GLY A 407 -2.22 -4.98 -21.12
N VAL A 408 -1.95 -6.07 -20.42
CA VAL A 408 -0.69 -6.84 -20.49
C VAL A 408 -1.02 -8.32 -20.43
N THR A 409 -0.47 -9.14 -21.34
CA THR A 409 -0.70 -10.58 -21.41
C THR A 409 0.53 -11.28 -21.97
N PHE A 410 0.88 -12.45 -21.45
CA PHE A 410 1.91 -13.31 -22.07
C PHE A 410 1.33 -14.07 -23.26
N SER A 411 2.18 -14.40 -24.26
CA SER A 411 1.86 -15.43 -25.23
C SER A 411 1.81 -16.79 -24.52
N PRO A 412 1.01 -17.78 -25.03
CA PRO A 412 0.90 -19.12 -24.40
C PRO A 412 2.23 -19.88 -24.30
N ASP A 413 3.19 -19.59 -25.18
CA ASP A 413 4.55 -20.13 -25.15
C ASP A 413 5.52 -19.36 -24.26
N ALA A 414 5.05 -18.30 -23.59
CA ALA A 414 5.81 -17.38 -22.75
C ALA A 414 7.03 -16.72 -23.42
N ASN A 415 7.10 -16.70 -24.75
CA ASN A 415 8.19 -16.06 -25.49
C ASN A 415 7.98 -14.55 -25.70
N TYR A 416 6.73 -14.10 -25.69
CA TYR A 416 6.36 -12.72 -25.95
C TYR A 416 5.41 -12.18 -24.86
N ILE A 417 5.50 -10.86 -24.66
CA ILE A 417 4.50 -10.09 -23.94
C ILE A 417 3.73 -9.25 -24.96
N TYR A 418 2.40 -9.35 -24.90
CA TYR A 418 1.49 -8.48 -25.62
C TYR A 418 0.98 -7.41 -24.67
N TYR A 419 0.97 -6.17 -25.12
CA TYR A 419 0.46 -5.04 -24.32
C TYR A 419 -0.24 -4.03 -25.19
N SER A 420 -1.30 -3.45 -24.67
CA SER A 420 -2.05 -2.37 -25.30
C SER A 420 -1.75 -1.04 -24.64
N THR A 421 -1.59 0.01 -25.46
CA THR A 421 -1.32 1.37 -24.98
C THR A 421 -2.10 2.41 -25.77
N TYR A 422 -2.42 3.51 -25.08
CA TYR A 422 -2.95 4.73 -25.65
C TYR A 422 -1.86 5.80 -25.60
N PRO A 423 -1.48 6.41 -26.73
CA PRO A 423 -0.69 7.63 -26.72
C PRO A 423 -1.43 8.76 -26.00
N ARG A 424 -0.72 9.66 -25.35
CA ARG A 424 -1.34 10.75 -24.59
C ARG A 424 -2.15 11.66 -25.52
N GLY A 425 -3.45 11.79 -25.22
CA GLY A 425 -4.39 12.59 -26.03
C GLY A 425 -5.04 11.87 -27.20
N GLU A 426 -4.76 10.56 -27.39
CA GLU A 426 -5.49 9.72 -28.34
C GLU A 426 -6.54 8.85 -27.65
N ASN A 427 -7.66 8.61 -28.33
CA ASN A 427 -8.76 7.77 -27.84
C ASN A 427 -8.70 6.34 -28.36
N TYR A 428 -7.72 6.02 -29.20
CA TYR A 428 -7.57 4.70 -29.81
C TYR A 428 -6.29 4.06 -29.31
N GLY A 429 -6.42 2.86 -28.73
CA GLY A 429 -5.32 2.03 -28.30
C GLY A 429 -4.70 1.24 -29.45
N ALA A 430 -3.45 0.79 -29.28
CA ALA A 430 -2.83 -0.16 -30.18
C ALA A 430 -2.18 -1.30 -29.40
N LEU A 431 -2.27 -2.51 -29.97
CA LEU A 431 -1.62 -3.70 -29.44
C LEU A 431 -0.20 -3.82 -29.96
N PHE A 432 0.72 -4.05 -29.04
CA PHE A 432 2.14 -4.29 -29.30
C PHE A 432 2.56 -5.68 -28.85
N GLN A 433 3.59 -6.23 -29.49
CA GLN A 433 4.25 -7.45 -29.11
C GLN A 433 5.74 -7.15 -28.86
N VAL A 434 6.29 -7.66 -27.75
CA VAL A 434 7.71 -7.54 -27.40
C VAL A 434 8.24 -8.88 -26.90
N PRO A 435 9.48 -9.31 -27.22
CA PRO A 435 10.08 -10.50 -26.64
C PRO A 435 10.20 -10.38 -25.11
N VAL A 436 9.98 -11.47 -24.37
CA VAL A 436 10.01 -11.48 -22.89
C VAL A 436 11.35 -11.00 -22.33
N LEU A 437 12.47 -11.34 -22.98
CA LEU A 437 13.80 -10.92 -22.57
C LEU A 437 14.18 -9.50 -23.03
N GLY A 438 13.22 -8.72 -23.54
CA GLY A 438 13.44 -7.39 -24.09
C GLY A 438 13.78 -7.41 -25.59
N GLY A 439 13.74 -6.26 -26.21
CA GLY A 439 13.96 -6.07 -27.63
C GLY A 439 13.03 -4.99 -28.23
N SER A 440 12.99 -4.92 -29.57
CA SER A 440 12.13 -3.97 -30.26
C SER A 440 10.67 -4.40 -30.20
N ALA A 441 9.80 -3.53 -29.69
CA ALA A 441 8.37 -3.74 -29.71
C ALA A 441 7.83 -3.57 -31.14
N ARG A 442 6.92 -4.45 -31.53
CA ARG A 442 6.24 -4.43 -32.82
C ARG A 442 4.74 -4.16 -32.62
N ARG A 443 4.21 -3.15 -33.29
CA ARG A 443 2.76 -2.90 -33.35
C ARG A 443 2.09 -4.00 -34.19
N VAL A 444 1.04 -4.61 -33.67
CA VAL A 444 0.39 -5.80 -34.30
C VAL A 444 -1.06 -5.60 -34.67
N VAL A 445 -1.86 -4.89 -33.85
CA VAL A 445 -3.26 -4.56 -34.15
C VAL A 445 -3.56 -3.13 -33.73
N GLU A 446 -4.34 -2.43 -34.53
CA GLU A 446 -4.85 -1.09 -34.21
C GLU A 446 -6.21 -1.17 -33.51
N ASP A 447 -6.53 -0.15 -32.72
CA ASP A 447 -7.82 -0.01 -32.07
C ASP A 447 -8.16 -1.20 -31.17
N VAL A 448 -7.31 -1.42 -30.14
CA VAL A 448 -7.46 -2.41 -29.09
C VAL A 448 -7.55 -1.70 -27.73
N ASP A 449 -8.70 -1.81 -27.08
CA ASP A 449 -9.03 -0.97 -25.92
C ASP A 449 -8.75 -1.58 -24.55
N GLY A 450 -8.17 -2.77 -24.46
CA GLY A 450 -7.94 -3.40 -23.16
C GLY A 450 -7.04 -4.62 -23.21
N LEU A 451 -7.29 -5.54 -22.29
CA LEU A 451 -6.63 -6.81 -22.18
C LEU A 451 -7.01 -7.73 -23.34
N ILE A 452 -6.08 -8.54 -23.84
CA ILE A 452 -6.36 -9.63 -24.75
C ILE A 452 -6.30 -10.98 -24.02
N SER A 453 -7.07 -11.98 -24.50
CA SER A 453 -7.01 -13.35 -24.03
C SER A 453 -6.81 -14.32 -25.19
N PHE A 454 -5.81 -15.20 -25.12
CA PHE A 454 -5.52 -16.19 -26.14
C PHE A 454 -6.48 -17.39 -26.07
N SER A 455 -6.77 -17.99 -27.23
CA SER A 455 -7.36 -19.33 -27.30
C SER A 455 -6.42 -20.37 -26.69
N PRO A 456 -6.90 -21.53 -26.21
CA PRO A 456 -6.03 -22.56 -25.64
C PRO A 456 -4.93 -23.05 -26.59
N GLU A 457 -5.23 -23.08 -27.89
CA GLU A 457 -4.29 -23.44 -28.95
C GLU A 457 -3.27 -22.32 -29.28
N GLY A 458 -3.54 -21.08 -28.80
CA GLY A 458 -2.71 -19.91 -29.04
C GLY A 458 -2.74 -19.36 -30.47
N ASP A 459 -3.62 -19.85 -31.31
CA ASP A 459 -3.76 -19.45 -32.72
C ASP A 459 -4.65 -18.22 -32.91
N ARG A 460 -5.49 -17.90 -31.92
CA ARG A 460 -6.40 -16.74 -31.88
C ARG A 460 -6.32 -16.02 -30.53
N PHE A 461 -6.76 -14.79 -30.52
CA PHE A 461 -7.02 -14.05 -29.29
C PHE A 461 -8.29 -13.21 -29.40
N VAL A 462 -8.85 -12.85 -28.27
CA VAL A 462 -10.08 -12.08 -28.13
C VAL A 462 -9.80 -10.81 -27.33
N PHE A 463 -10.52 -9.71 -27.64
CA PHE A 463 -10.50 -8.45 -26.93
C PHE A 463 -11.81 -7.69 -27.08
N VAL A 464 -12.05 -6.68 -26.25
CA VAL A 464 -13.19 -5.77 -26.37
C VAL A 464 -12.77 -4.51 -27.09
N ARG A 465 -13.62 -4.05 -28.05
CA ARG A 465 -13.47 -2.77 -28.76
C ARG A 465 -14.64 -1.86 -28.48
N GLY A 466 -14.39 -0.61 -28.10
CA GLY A 466 -15.39 0.42 -27.90
C GLY A 466 -15.76 1.13 -29.19
N PHE A 467 -17.02 1.57 -29.30
CA PHE A 467 -17.54 2.36 -30.40
C PHE A 467 -18.19 3.63 -29.82
N PRO A 468 -17.40 4.70 -29.63
CA PRO A 468 -17.88 5.92 -28.98
C PRO A 468 -19.06 6.60 -29.71
N GLU A 469 -19.15 6.40 -31.02
CA GLU A 469 -20.19 6.98 -31.89
C GLU A 469 -21.60 6.47 -31.63
N ASP A 470 -21.75 5.20 -31.21
CA ASP A 470 -23.05 4.60 -30.87
C ASP A 470 -23.16 4.18 -29.39
N GLY A 471 -22.14 4.50 -28.59
CA GLY A 471 -22.06 4.18 -27.17
C GLY A 471 -22.01 2.66 -26.90
N GLY A 472 -21.62 1.86 -27.91
CA GLY A 472 -21.56 0.41 -27.87
C GLY A 472 -20.16 -0.14 -27.69
N SER A 473 -20.07 -1.46 -27.51
CA SER A 473 -18.82 -2.22 -27.53
C SER A 473 -19.03 -3.58 -28.19
N ALA A 474 -17.96 -4.15 -28.76
CA ALA A 474 -18.00 -5.47 -29.37
C ALA A 474 -16.85 -6.34 -28.90
N LEU A 475 -17.14 -7.63 -28.79
CA LEU A 475 -16.15 -8.67 -28.61
C LEU A 475 -15.54 -9.02 -29.97
N MET A 476 -14.24 -8.82 -30.12
CA MET A 476 -13.47 -9.01 -31.34
C MET A 476 -12.60 -10.25 -31.24
N VAL A 477 -12.57 -11.08 -32.26
CA VAL A 477 -11.66 -12.24 -32.37
C VAL A 477 -10.66 -12.00 -33.48
N THR A 478 -9.40 -12.32 -33.23
CA THR A 478 -8.28 -12.12 -34.15
C THR A 478 -7.46 -13.38 -34.30
N ASP A 479 -7.14 -13.76 -35.50
CA ASP A 479 -6.18 -14.84 -35.79
C ASP A 479 -4.74 -14.28 -35.68
N VAL A 480 -3.85 -15.00 -34.94
CA VAL A 480 -2.47 -14.55 -34.65
C VAL A 480 -1.63 -14.45 -35.92
N LYS A 481 -1.92 -15.19 -36.99
CA LYS A 481 -1.17 -15.16 -38.25
C LYS A 481 -1.57 -13.99 -39.14
N THR A 482 -2.87 -13.72 -39.22
CA THR A 482 -3.39 -12.67 -40.10
C THR A 482 -3.47 -11.30 -39.42
N MET A 483 -3.58 -11.25 -38.08
CA MET A 483 -3.76 -10.04 -37.26
C MET A 483 -4.96 -9.19 -37.72
N THR A 484 -6.00 -9.83 -38.28
CA THR A 484 -7.21 -9.16 -38.76
C THR A 484 -8.36 -9.42 -37.83
N PRO A 485 -8.84 -8.39 -37.08
CA PRO A 485 -9.98 -8.53 -36.18
C PRO A 485 -11.29 -8.74 -36.92
N ARG A 486 -12.12 -9.64 -36.40
CA ARG A 486 -13.54 -9.78 -36.81
C ARG A 486 -14.44 -9.64 -35.61
N GLU A 487 -15.58 -9.02 -35.79
CA GLU A 487 -16.62 -8.93 -34.76
C GLU A 487 -17.24 -10.30 -34.51
N LEU A 488 -17.35 -10.70 -33.22
CA LEU A 488 -18.04 -11.91 -32.78
C LEU A 488 -19.44 -11.57 -32.28
N VAL A 489 -19.58 -10.58 -31.42
CA VAL A 489 -20.85 -10.08 -30.89
C VAL A 489 -20.73 -8.62 -30.46
N ARG A 490 -21.75 -7.80 -30.71
CA ARG A 490 -21.85 -6.40 -30.34
C ARG A 490 -22.99 -6.15 -29.36
N ARG A 491 -22.74 -5.30 -28.37
CA ARG A 491 -23.76 -4.73 -27.50
C ARG A 491 -23.76 -3.21 -27.60
N LYS A 492 -24.92 -2.57 -27.38
CA LYS A 492 -25.11 -1.13 -27.57
C LYS A 492 -25.73 -0.47 -26.33
N GLY A 493 -25.48 0.82 -26.20
CA GLY A 493 -26.05 1.65 -25.13
C GLY A 493 -25.62 1.20 -23.73
N GLN A 494 -26.58 1.04 -22.85
CA GLN A 494 -26.32 0.64 -21.45
C GLN A 494 -26.01 -0.85 -21.28
N GLU A 495 -26.21 -1.66 -22.33
CA GLU A 495 -25.81 -3.07 -22.35
C GLU A 495 -24.45 -3.24 -23.04
N SER A 496 -23.40 -2.59 -22.56
CA SER A 496 -22.06 -2.66 -23.15
C SER A 496 -21.14 -3.65 -22.41
N PHE A 497 -20.08 -4.06 -23.08
CA PHE A 497 -18.97 -4.76 -22.44
C PHE A 497 -17.97 -3.71 -21.94
N PRO A 498 -17.58 -3.72 -20.66
CA PRO A 498 -16.44 -2.95 -20.18
C PRO A 498 -15.15 -3.32 -20.92
N LEU A 499 -14.33 -2.32 -21.23
CA LEU A 499 -13.15 -2.50 -22.10
C LEU A 499 -11.96 -3.19 -21.41
N GLU A 500 -12.05 -3.42 -20.10
CA GLU A 500 -10.88 -3.71 -19.27
C GLU A 500 -10.48 -5.19 -19.29
N SER A 501 -11.41 -6.13 -19.47
CA SER A 501 -11.09 -7.55 -19.29
C SER A 501 -11.96 -8.51 -20.12
N VAL A 502 -11.32 -9.59 -20.55
CA VAL A 502 -11.94 -10.72 -21.24
C VAL A 502 -11.10 -11.98 -20.97
N ALA A 503 -11.72 -13.16 -20.90
CA ALA A 503 -11.01 -14.41 -20.67
C ALA A 503 -11.59 -15.55 -21.51
N TRP A 504 -10.74 -16.24 -22.28
CA TRP A 504 -11.09 -17.43 -23.04
C TRP A 504 -11.02 -18.68 -22.15
N SER A 505 -12.02 -19.57 -22.23
CA SER A 505 -12.05 -20.80 -21.44
C SER A 505 -10.96 -21.80 -21.88
N PRO A 506 -10.45 -22.65 -20.96
CA PRO A 506 -9.43 -23.65 -21.29
C PRO A 506 -9.85 -24.69 -22.32
N ASP A 507 -11.17 -24.92 -22.49
CA ASP A 507 -11.70 -25.83 -23.51
C ASP A 507 -11.92 -25.15 -24.87
N GLY A 508 -11.65 -23.85 -24.96
CA GLY A 508 -11.80 -23.07 -26.21
C GLY A 508 -13.21 -22.71 -26.61
N ARG A 509 -14.23 -23.11 -25.82
CA ARG A 509 -15.67 -22.99 -26.25
C ARG A 509 -16.35 -21.74 -25.76
N THR A 510 -15.91 -21.19 -24.63
CA THR A 510 -16.60 -20.12 -23.94
C THR A 510 -15.67 -18.95 -23.69
N ILE A 511 -16.13 -17.71 -23.87
CA ILE A 511 -15.44 -16.49 -23.53
C ILE A 511 -16.20 -15.83 -22.38
N ALA A 512 -15.52 -15.58 -21.26
CA ALA A 512 -16.08 -14.83 -20.14
C ALA A 512 -15.73 -13.36 -20.31
N VAL A 513 -16.71 -12.49 -20.13
CA VAL A 513 -16.53 -11.03 -20.20
C VAL A 513 -17.47 -10.35 -19.21
N PRO A 514 -17.02 -9.31 -18.47
CA PRO A 514 -17.91 -8.46 -17.69
C PRO A 514 -18.97 -7.81 -18.60
N GLY A 515 -20.13 -7.53 -18.06
CA GLY A 515 -21.22 -6.87 -18.77
C GLY A 515 -21.92 -5.85 -17.88
N THR A 516 -22.60 -4.90 -18.53
CA THR A 516 -23.55 -3.98 -17.90
C THR A 516 -24.95 -4.25 -18.48
N HIS A 517 -25.99 -3.97 -17.68
CA HIS A 517 -27.37 -4.18 -18.10
C HIS A 517 -28.21 -2.92 -17.84
N GLU A 518 -29.08 -2.61 -18.82
CA GLU A 518 -29.98 -1.47 -18.72
C GLU A 518 -30.93 -1.58 -17.50
N GLY A 519 -30.94 -0.54 -16.67
CA GLY A 519 -31.79 -0.47 -15.48
C GLY A 519 -31.29 -1.26 -14.26
N ARG A 520 -30.14 -1.96 -14.37
CA ARG A 520 -29.47 -2.60 -13.24
C ARG A 520 -28.18 -1.83 -12.93
N LEU A 521 -28.03 -1.43 -11.67
CA LEU A 521 -26.79 -0.83 -11.16
C LEU A 521 -25.73 -1.89 -10.83
N HIS A 522 -25.87 -3.11 -11.37
CA HIS A 522 -25.08 -4.26 -11.04
C HIS A 522 -24.26 -4.72 -12.24
N GLY A 523 -23.00 -5.08 -11.98
CA GLY A 523 -22.17 -5.80 -12.94
C GLY A 523 -22.71 -7.23 -13.15
N GLU A 524 -22.67 -7.71 -14.38
CA GLU A 524 -23.02 -9.09 -14.74
C GLU A 524 -21.83 -9.78 -15.40
N ILE A 525 -21.82 -11.11 -15.41
CA ILE A 525 -20.89 -11.89 -16.23
C ILE A 525 -21.65 -12.46 -17.42
N VAL A 526 -21.08 -12.24 -18.60
CA VAL A 526 -21.60 -12.75 -19.86
C VAL A 526 -20.66 -13.83 -20.37
N PHE A 527 -21.18 -15.05 -20.51
CA PHE A 527 -20.49 -16.12 -21.22
C PHE A 527 -20.92 -16.10 -22.68
N VAL A 528 -19.96 -16.01 -23.59
CA VAL A 528 -20.20 -15.95 -25.04
C VAL A 528 -19.63 -17.23 -25.68
N ASP A 529 -20.42 -17.90 -26.47
CA ASP A 529 -19.95 -19.04 -27.28
C ASP A 529 -18.91 -18.52 -28.30
N SER A 530 -17.72 -19.12 -28.29
CA SER A 530 -16.57 -18.62 -29.08
C SER A 530 -16.72 -18.78 -30.59
N THR A 531 -17.69 -19.59 -31.03
CA THR A 531 -17.96 -19.91 -32.44
C THR A 531 -19.15 -19.13 -32.98
N SER A 532 -20.29 -19.20 -32.30
CA SER A 532 -21.54 -18.56 -32.73
C SER A 532 -21.69 -17.11 -32.26
N GLY A 533 -20.96 -16.69 -31.23
CA GLY A 533 -21.13 -15.38 -30.60
C GLY A 533 -22.39 -15.28 -29.72
N THR A 534 -23.06 -16.39 -29.43
CA THR A 534 -24.29 -16.40 -28.62
C THR A 534 -23.95 -16.03 -27.16
N PRO A 535 -24.53 -14.96 -26.60
CA PRO A 535 -24.28 -14.56 -25.20
C PRO A 535 -25.23 -15.30 -24.27
N ARG A 536 -24.72 -15.67 -23.07
CA ARG A 536 -25.49 -16.16 -21.94
C ARG A 536 -25.11 -15.34 -20.71
N VAL A 537 -26.05 -14.59 -20.17
CA VAL A 537 -25.88 -13.83 -18.94
C VAL A 537 -26.01 -14.78 -17.75
N VAL A 538 -25.16 -14.64 -16.75
CA VAL A 538 -25.20 -15.41 -15.51
C VAL A 538 -25.66 -14.51 -14.38
N GLU A 539 -26.63 -15.00 -13.60
CA GLU A 539 -27.04 -14.31 -12.37
C GLU A 539 -25.87 -14.31 -11.39
N THR A 540 -25.43 -13.12 -11.04
CA THR A 540 -24.38 -12.87 -10.04
C THR A 540 -25.02 -12.32 -8.77
N PRO A 541 -24.36 -12.42 -7.61
CA PRO A 541 -24.70 -11.61 -6.46
C PRO A 541 -24.80 -10.13 -6.84
N ALA A 542 -25.40 -9.32 -6.00
CA ALA A 542 -25.49 -7.88 -6.22
C ALA A 542 -24.08 -7.25 -6.17
N TRP A 543 -23.29 -7.46 -7.23
CA TRP A 543 -21.99 -6.80 -7.42
C TRP A 543 -22.19 -5.47 -8.13
N ARG A 544 -21.67 -4.40 -7.54
CA ARG A 544 -21.74 -3.04 -8.10
C ARG A 544 -20.98 -2.92 -9.41
N ALA A 545 -19.79 -3.53 -9.45
CA ALA A 545 -18.91 -3.52 -10.63
C ALA A 545 -18.11 -4.82 -10.69
N ILE A 546 -17.89 -5.29 -11.91
CA ILE A 546 -16.93 -6.36 -12.20
C ILE A 546 -15.90 -5.78 -13.15
N THR A 547 -14.63 -5.79 -12.77
CA THR A 547 -13.57 -5.18 -13.55
C THR A 547 -12.72 -6.21 -14.30
N HIS A 548 -12.45 -7.38 -13.69
CA HIS A 548 -11.59 -8.39 -14.31
C HIS A 548 -12.15 -9.79 -14.12
N VAL A 549 -11.90 -10.64 -15.11
CA VAL A 549 -12.24 -12.06 -15.10
C VAL A 549 -11.05 -12.90 -15.58
N ALA A 550 -10.86 -14.08 -15.01
CA ALA A 550 -9.84 -15.05 -15.44
C ALA A 550 -10.31 -16.48 -15.17
N TRP A 551 -10.22 -17.37 -16.16
CA TRP A 551 -10.59 -18.77 -16.01
C TRP A 551 -9.59 -19.53 -15.15
N LEU A 552 -10.08 -20.47 -14.35
CA LEU A 552 -9.25 -21.54 -13.80
C LEU A 552 -8.83 -22.48 -14.92
N PRO A 553 -7.58 -22.97 -14.93
CA PRO A 553 -7.06 -23.82 -16.02
C PRO A 553 -7.77 -25.16 -16.22
N ASP A 554 -8.42 -25.66 -15.17
CA ASP A 554 -9.25 -26.89 -15.22
C ASP A 554 -10.68 -26.64 -15.73
N GLY A 555 -11.04 -25.37 -15.96
CA GLY A 555 -12.38 -24.99 -16.41
C GLY A 555 -13.47 -25.05 -15.34
N SER A 556 -13.13 -25.34 -14.09
CA SER A 556 -14.11 -25.50 -12.99
C SER A 556 -14.74 -24.19 -12.52
N GLY A 557 -14.17 -23.03 -12.91
CA GLY A 557 -14.70 -21.73 -12.52
C GLY A 557 -13.93 -20.56 -13.10
N VAL A 558 -14.44 -19.37 -12.77
CA VAL A 558 -13.87 -18.07 -13.17
C VAL A 558 -13.54 -17.26 -11.92
N LEU A 559 -12.30 -16.80 -11.79
CA LEU A 559 -11.95 -15.77 -10.83
C LEU A 559 -12.48 -14.42 -11.33
N VAL A 560 -13.07 -13.67 -10.42
CA VAL A 560 -13.74 -12.40 -10.71
C VAL A 560 -13.24 -11.35 -9.73
N ASN A 561 -12.86 -10.22 -10.24
CA ASN A 561 -12.60 -9.04 -9.42
C ASN A 561 -13.87 -8.22 -9.36
N ALA A 562 -14.54 -8.20 -8.22
CA ALA A 562 -15.86 -7.61 -8.04
C ALA A 562 -15.98 -6.79 -6.74
N GLN A 563 -16.78 -5.74 -6.80
CA GLN A 563 -17.18 -4.92 -5.67
C GLN A 563 -18.61 -5.26 -5.30
N GLU A 564 -18.87 -5.69 -4.05
CA GLU A 564 -20.22 -5.91 -3.56
C GLU A 564 -21.02 -4.62 -3.45
N LEU A 565 -22.33 -4.70 -3.72
CA LEU A 565 -23.24 -3.56 -3.57
C LEU A 565 -23.54 -3.25 -2.09
N SER A 566 -23.59 -4.28 -1.26
CA SER A 566 -23.92 -4.21 0.18
C SER A 566 -22.74 -4.58 1.08
N GLY A 567 -21.54 -4.68 0.53
CA GLY A 567 -20.35 -5.08 1.28
C GLY A 567 -19.88 -4.00 2.26
N GLU A 568 -19.44 -4.44 3.43
CA GLU A 568 -18.99 -3.56 4.52
C GLU A 568 -17.77 -2.67 4.16
N SER A 569 -17.03 -2.95 3.06
CA SER A 569 -15.76 -2.27 2.79
C SER A 569 -15.70 -1.42 1.54
N GLY A 570 -16.70 -1.45 0.65
CA GLY A 570 -16.63 -0.78 -0.66
C GLY A 570 -15.42 -1.22 -1.54
N ALA A 571 -14.58 -2.11 -1.02
CA ALA A 571 -13.36 -2.58 -1.67
C ALA A 571 -13.67 -3.65 -2.71
N SER A 572 -13.00 -3.57 -3.86
CA SER A 572 -13.07 -4.63 -4.87
C SER A 572 -12.26 -5.84 -4.40
N GLN A 573 -12.92 -6.98 -4.22
CA GLN A 573 -12.34 -8.24 -3.77
C GLN A 573 -12.32 -9.29 -4.90
N ILE A 574 -11.57 -10.36 -4.69
CA ILE A 574 -11.48 -11.46 -5.65
C ILE A 574 -12.43 -12.57 -5.22
N TRP A 575 -13.25 -13.02 -6.16
CA TRP A 575 -14.26 -14.06 -5.99
C TRP A 575 -14.02 -15.21 -6.97
N LEU A 576 -14.40 -16.42 -6.59
CA LEU A 576 -14.48 -17.57 -7.47
C LEU A 576 -15.95 -17.85 -7.78
N LEU A 577 -16.31 -17.78 -9.06
CA LEU A 577 -17.61 -18.18 -9.59
C LEU A 577 -17.46 -19.57 -10.19
N PRO A 578 -18.05 -20.64 -9.62
CA PRO A 578 -18.02 -21.97 -10.19
C PRO A 578 -18.70 -22.02 -11.55
N PHE A 579 -18.20 -22.87 -12.45
CA PHE A 579 -18.76 -23.07 -13.80
C PHE A 579 -19.05 -24.56 -14.02
N PRO A 580 -20.18 -24.95 -14.65
CA PRO A 580 -21.16 -24.07 -15.30
C PRO A 580 -22.19 -23.43 -14.37
N GLU A 581 -22.30 -23.88 -13.11
CA GLU A 581 -23.23 -23.38 -12.09
C GLU A 581 -22.60 -23.51 -10.69
N GLY A 582 -23.00 -22.65 -9.77
CA GLY A 582 -22.58 -22.70 -8.37
C GLY A 582 -22.65 -21.36 -7.68
N ALA A 583 -22.65 -21.36 -6.35
CA ALA A 583 -22.64 -20.14 -5.56
C ALA A 583 -21.24 -19.50 -5.59
N PRO A 584 -21.11 -18.19 -5.87
CA PRO A 584 -19.84 -17.47 -5.78
C PRO A 584 -19.24 -17.55 -4.38
N ARG A 585 -17.91 -17.67 -4.31
CA ARG A 585 -17.15 -17.73 -3.07
C ARG A 585 -16.04 -16.67 -3.05
N GLN A 586 -15.95 -15.93 -1.97
CA GLN A 586 -14.91 -14.93 -1.78
C GLN A 586 -13.54 -15.59 -1.55
N VAL A 587 -12.53 -15.13 -2.27
CA VAL A 587 -11.14 -15.61 -2.21
C VAL A 587 -10.28 -14.69 -1.37
N THR A 588 -10.46 -13.36 -1.50
CA THR A 588 -9.77 -12.37 -0.67
C THR A 588 -10.77 -11.63 0.22
N ASN A 589 -10.38 -11.37 1.46
CA ASN A 589 -11.20 -10.64 2.43
C ASN A 589 -10.27 -9.81 3.34
N ASP A 590 -9.73 -8.73 2.79
CA ASP A 590 -8.92 -7.78 3.54
C ASP A 590 -9.28 -6.33 3.17
N LEU A 591 -8.64 -5.36 3.82
CA LEU A 591 -8.91 -3.93 3.60
C LEU A 591 -8.34 -3.37 2.29
N GLY A 592 -7.63 -4.19 1.50
CA GLY A 592 -7.09 -3.78 0.21
C GLY A 592 -8.11 -3.87 -0.90
N THR A 593 -8.00 -3.00 -1.89
CA THR A 593 -8.76 -3.09 -3.15
C THR A 593 -7.91 -3.75 -4.22
N TYR A 594 -8.46 -4.75 -4.90
CA TYR A 594 -7.75 -5.51 -5.93
C TYR A 594 -8.13 -5.05 -7.33
N THR A 595 -7.14 -5.04 -8.25
CA THR A 595 -7.36 -4.75 -9.68
C THR A 595 -6.47 -5.65 -10.54
N GLY A 596 -7.00 -6.14 -11.65
CA GLY A 596 -6.29 -7.10 -12.50
C GLY A 596 -6.31 -8.52 -11.96
N LEU A 597 -6.34 -9.48 -12.88
CA LEU A 597 -6.29 -10.92 -12.59
C LEU A 597 -5.51 -11.63 -13.68
N SER A 598 -4.53 -12.46 -13.32
CA SER A 598 -3.84 -13.35 -14.23
C SER A 598 -3.46 -14.65 -13.52
N VAL A 599 -3.98 -15.79 -14.02
CA VAL A 599 -3.86 -17.11 -13.39
C VAL A 599 -2.77 -17.92 -14.08
N ALA A 600 -1.92 -18.62 -13.30
CA ALA A 600 -0.96 -19.58 -13.86
C ALA A 600 -1.65 -20.88 -14.30
N LYS A 601 -1.13 -21.57 -15.33
CA LYS A 601 -1.68 -22.85 -15.80
C LYS A 601 -1.69 -23.98 -14.73
N THR A 602 -0.91 -23.84 -13.66
CA THR A 602 -0.98 -24.76 -12.53
C THR A 602 -2.31 -24.70 -11.77
N GLY A 603 -3.08 -23.63 -11.94
CA GLY A 603 -4.35 -23.37 -11.24
C GLY A 603 -4.21 -23.06 -9.76
N ARG A 604 -2.99 -23.10 -9.19
CA ARG A 604 -2.75 -22.92 -7.75
C ARG A 604 -2.25 -21.54 -7.36
N SER A 605 -2.07 -20.65 -8.34
CA SER A 605 -1.63 -19.28 -8.10
C SER A 605 -2.12 -18.30 -9.16
N PHE A 606 -2.29 -17.05 -8.75
CA PHE A 606 -2.59 -15.93 -9.63
C PHE A 606 -1.95 -14.64 -9.11
N VAL A 607 -1.82 -13.65 -9.98
CA VAL A 607 -1.40 -12.31 -9.60
C VAL A 607 -2.52 -11.30 -9.74
N SER A 608 -2.50 -10.31 -8.86
CA SER A 608 -3.35 -9.12 -8.88
C SER A 608 -2.57 -7.91 -8.41
N VAL A 609 -3.07 -6.71 -8.66
CA VAL A 609 -2.55 -5.47 -8.08
C VAL A 609 -3.40 -5.09 -6.88
N ARG A 610 -2.78 -5.04 -5.71
CA ARG A 610 -3.40 -4.61 -4.47
C ARG A 610 -3.17 -3.13 -4.27
N ASN A 611 -4.26 -2.39 -4.15
CA ASN A 611 -4.24 -0.96 -3.91
C ASN A 611 -4.50 -0.70 -2.42
N GLU A 612 -3.65 0.09 -1.79
CA GLU A 612 -3.81 0.56 -0.42
C GLU A 612 -3.86 2.09 -0.43
N LEU A 613 -4.99 2.65 -0.07
CA LEU A 613 -5.15 4.07 0.11
C LEU A 613 -4.97 4.40 1.59
N ARG A 614 -4.06 5.35 1.88
CA ARG A 614 -3.81 5.82 3.25
C ARG A 614 -3.90 7.32 3.26
N THR A 615 -4.95 7.85 3.85
CA THR A 615 -5.17 9.29 3.92
C THR A 615 -5.25 9.79 5.35
N LYS A 616 -4.99 11.08 5.51
CA LYS A 616 -5.16 11.82 6.75
C LYS A 616 -5.80 13.15 6.43
N ILE A 617 -6.57 13.67 7.39
CA ILE A 617 -7.09 15.02 7.33
C ILE A 617 -6.11 15.95 8.02
N TYR A 618 -5.74 17.02 7.33
CA TYR A 618 -4.83 18.06 7.80
C TYR A 618 -5.56 19.39 7.90
N ILE A 619 -5.24 20.19 8.90
CA ILE A 619 -5.69 21.59 8.99
C ILE A 619 -4.52 22.49 8.60
N VAL A 620 -4.76 23.36 7.62
CA VAL A 620 -3.74 24.21 7.01
C VAL A 620 -4.21 25.66 7.06
N ALA A 621 -3.39 26.57 7.53
CA ALA A 621 -3.61 28.01 7.39
C ALA A 621 -3.20 28.49 5.98
N GLU A 622 -3.74 29.61 5.51
CA GLU A 622 -3.32 30.20 4.24
C GLU A 622 -1.80 30.47 4.25
N ARG A 623 -1.09 29.96 3.24
CA ARG A 623 0.39 30.06 3.06
C ARG A 623 1.24 29.21 4.00
N ALA A 624 0.68 28.32 4.82
CA ALA A 624 1.49 27.43 5.63
C ALA A 624 2.17 26.37 4.76
N SER A 625 3.45 26.11 5.03
CA SER A 625 4.21 24.95 4.51
C SER A 625 3.94 23.69 5.33
N ASP A 626 3.54 23.87 6.60
CA ASP A 626 3.35 22.80 7.58
C ASP A 626 1.87 22.64 7.88
N ALA A 627 1.40 21.41 7.85
CA ALA A 627 0.04 21.02 8.13
C ALA A 627 0.04 20.01 9.28
N GLU A 628 -0.80 20.21 10.26
CA GLU A 628 -0.97 19.26 11.36
C GLU A 628 -2.04 18.25 10.98
N ALA A 629 -1.70 16.95 11.06
CA ALA A 629 -2.64 15.87 10.83
C ALA A 629 -3.54 15.69 12.06
N ILE A 630 -4.84 15.78 11.86
CA ILE A 630 -5.86 15.60 12.92
C ILE A 630 -6.47 14.19 12.94
N THR A 631 -6.13 13.34 11.96
CA THR A 631 -6.48 11.91 11.97
C THR A 631 -5.22 11.05 11.86
N SER A 632 -5.27 9.81 12.39
CA SER A 632 -4.09 8.92 12.42
C SER A 632 -3.78 8.29 11.06
N GLY A 633 -4.77 8.11 10.20
CA GLY A 633 -4.65 7.52 8.86
C GLY A 633 -4.26 6.04 8.83
N ALA A 634 -4.32 5.34 9.96
CA ALA A 634 -3.99 3.92 10.01
C ALA A 634 -5.16 3.09 9.47
N GLY A 635 -5.05 2.62 8.23
CA GLY A 635 -6.04 1.73 7.61
C GLY A 635 -7.38 2.38 7.28
N THR A 636 -7.45 3.72 7.20
CA THR A 636 -8.66 4.47 6.91
C THR A 636 -8.48 5.37 5.70
N ASP A 637 -9.57 5.63 5.01
CA ASP A 637 -9.71 6.55 3.88
C ASP A 637 -10.40 7.86 4.30
N ASP A 638 -10.10 8.33 5.52
CA ASP A 638 -10.70 9.50 6.13
C ASP A 638 -10.83 10.70 5.16
N GLY A 639 -12.04 11.14 4.89
CA GLY A 639 -12.38 12.31 4.08
C GLY A 639 -12.25 12.13 2.56
N VAL A 640 -11.89 10.96 2.05
CA VAL A 640 -11.66 10.72 0.60
C VAL A 640 -12.93 10.94 -0.21
N GLU A 641 -14.06 10.43 0.27
CA GLU A 641 -15.35 10.58 -0.40
C GLU A 641 -16.11 11.84 0.04
N GLY A 642 -15.55 12.63 0.95
CA GLY A 642 -16.12 13.93 1.28
C GLY A 642 -15.65 14.52 2.59
N ILE A 643 -15.47 15.85 2.58
CA ILE A 643 -15.15 16.65 3.75
C ILE A 643 -15.86 18.01 3.67
N ALA A 644 -16.43 18.47 4.76
CA ALA A 644 -17.13 19.75 4.86
C ALA A 644 -16.89 20.38 6.24
N TRP A 645 -16.92 21.71 6.32
CA TRP A 645 -16.91 22.45 7.57
C TRP A 645 -18.33 22.76 8.03
N THR A 646 -18.53 22.73 9.32
CA THR A 646 -19.72 23.32 9.95
C THR A 646 -19.46 24.78 10.34
N PRO A 647 -20.49 25.63 10.47
CA PRO A 647 -20.32 27.03 10.88
C PRO A 647 -19.71 27.20 12.28
N ASP A 648 -19.87 26.22 13.17
CA ASP A 648 -19.27 26.17 14.50
C ASP A 648 -17.84 25.59 14.52
N ASN A 649 -17.20 25.51 13.35
CA ASN A 649 -15.80 25.04 13.18
C ASN A 649 -15.56 23.58 13.54
N ARG A 650 -16.53 22.69 13.38
CA ARG A 650 -16.31 21.24 13.34
C ARG A 650 -16.16 20.75 11.90
N LEU A 651 -15.72 19.51 11.74
CA LEU A 651 -15.56 18.85 10.44
C LEU A 651 -16.53 17.69 10.33
N ILE A 652 -17.27 17.65 9.22
CA ILE A 652 -17.97 16.46 8.76
C ILE A 652 -17.13 15.82 7.67
N TYR A 653 -16.91 14.51 7.76
CA TYR A 653 -16.07 13.77 6.83
C TYR A 653 -16.58 12.34 6.67
N THR A 654 -16.18 11.70 5.58
CA THR A 654 -16.42 10.28 5.36
C THR A 654 -15.30 9.44 5.95
N SER A 655 -15.60 8.24 6.45
CA SER A 655 -14.61 7.27 6.92
C SER A 655 -15.14 5.86 6.82
N SER A 656 -14.31 4.93 6.41
CA SER A 656 -14.59 3.48 6.39
C SER A 656 -14.22 2.76 7.70
N SER A 657 -13.88 3.50 8.75
CA SER A 657 -13.49 2.92 10.04
C SER A 657 -14.59 2.10 10.74
N GLY A 658 -15.84 2.25 10.34
CA GLY A 658 -17.01 1.48 10.82
C GLY A 658 -17.30 0.21 10.02
N GLY A 659 -16.53 -0.08 8.95
CA GLY A 659 -16.76 -1.21 8.05
C GLY A 659 -17.16 -0.77 6.64
N ASN A 660 -18.16 0.11 6.48
CA ASN A 660 -18.52 0.80 5.23
C ASN A 660 -18.19 2.29 5.31
N THR A 661 -18.30 2.98 4.19
CA THR A 661 -18.11 4.44 4.16
C THR A 661 -19.30 5.14 4.77
N ASP A 662 -19.10 5.74 5.95
CA ASP A 662 -20.10 6.47 6.72
C ASP A 662 -19.71 7.93 6.92
N ILE A 663 -20.68 8.75 7.31
CA ILE A 663 -20.46 10.15 7.63
C ILE A 663 -20.19 10.30 9.12
N TRP A 664 -19.10 10.98 9.44
CA TRP A 664 -18.62 11.26 10.77
C TRP A 664 -18.51 12.76 11.02
N ILE A 665 -18.55 13.17 12.29
CA ILE A 665 -18.27 14.54 12.72
C ILE A 665 -17.19 14.53 13.79
N MET A 666 -16.32 15.54 13.79
CA MET A 666 -15.27 15.72 14.79
C MET A 666 -14.94 17.20 15.01
N ASP A 667 -14.29 17.52 16.11
CA ASP A 667 -13.70 18.83 16.34
C ASP A 667 -12.47 19.05 15.44
N VAL A 668 -12.12 20.31 15.23
CA VAL A 668 -10.93 20.69 14.45
C VAL A 668 -9.60 20.16 15.05
N SER A 669 -9.60 19.78 16.31
CA SER A 669 -8.48 19.13 16.99
C SER A 669 -8.40 17.61 16.71
N GLY A 670 -9.35 17.04 15.96
CA GLY A 670 -9.48 15.60 15.75
C GLY A 670 -10.11 14.83 16.90
N MET A 671 -10.58 15.54 17.93
CA MET A 671 -11.27 14.96 19.10
C MET A 671 -12.79 14.90 18.89
N ASN A 672 -13.49 14.29 19.86
CA ASN A 672 -14.97 14.20 19.89
C ASN A 672 -15.57 13.64 18.59
N ARG A 673 -14.97 12.55 18.08
CA ARG A 673 -15.47 11.87 16.88
C ARG A 673 -16.77 11.16 17.16
N SER A 674 -17.75 11.38 16.31
CA SER A 674 -19.06 10.72 16.37
C SER A 674 -19.50 10.32 14.97
N GLN A 675 -20.01 9.12 14.84
CA GLN A 675 -20.60 8.60 13.60
C GLN A 675 -22.03 9.12 13.48
N LEU A 676 -22.37 9.71 12.35
CA LEU A 676 -23.70 10.29 12.08
C LEU A 676 -24.59 9.33 11.29
N THR A 677 -23.99 8.45 10.47
CA THR A 677 -24.72 7.42 9.72
C THR A 677 -24.18 6.04 10.06
N THR A 678 -25.07 5.03 10.14
CA THR A 678 -24.73 3.64 10.55
C THR A 678 -25.51 2.60 9.74
N THR A 679 -26.08 3.00 8.61
CA THR A 679 -26.88 2.11 7.77
C THR A 679 -26.00 1.34 6.81
N ALA A 680 -26.43 0.15 6.39
CA ALA A 680 -25.75 -0.58 5.32
C ALA A 680 -25.77 0.25 4.02
N GLY A 681 -24.69 0.23 3.27
CA GLY A 681 -24.48 1.03 2.07
C GLY A 681 -23.59 2.25 2.34
N GLU A 682 -22.96 2.75 1.29
CA GLU A 682 -22.03 3.87 1.38
C GLU A 682 -22.77 5.20 1.50
N ASP A 683 -22.31 6.06 2.42
CA ASP A 683 -22.78 7.43 2.62
C ASP A 683 -21.65 8.40 2.25
N ASN A 684 -21.83 9.14 1.16
CA ASN A 684 -20.78 9.90 0.49
C ASN A 684 -21.15 11.38 0.30
N TRP A 685 -20.15 12.22 0.04
CA TRP A 685 -20.23 13.62 -0.37
C TRP A 685 -21.10 14.52 0.55
N PRO A 686 -20.84 14.54 1.85
CA PRO A 686 -21.58 15.41 2.75
C PRO A 686 -21.34 16.90 2.43
N VAL A 687 -22.42 17.68 2.43
CA VAL A 687 -22.40 19.14 2.39
C VAL A 687 -23.28 19.71 3.51
N VAL A 688 -22.83 20.79 4.13
CA VAL A 688 -23.50 21.39 5.30
C VAL A 688 -24.21 22.67 4.88
N SER A 689 -25.44 22.85 5.32
CA SER A 689 -26.18 24.11 5.10
C SER A 689 -25.48 25.31 5.76
N PRO A 690 -25.55 26.50 5.17
CA PRO A 690 -24.88 27.69 5.72
C PRO A 690 -25.27 28.04 7.15
N ASP A 691 -26.47 27.66 7.59
CA ASP A 691 -26.97 27.82 8.97
C ASP A 691 -26.45 26.72 9.92
N GLY A 692 -25.83 25.67 9.41
CA GLY A 692 -25.24 24.57 10.18
C GLY A 692 -26.21 23.53 10.69
N HIS A 693 -27.47 23.57 10.28
CA HIS A 693 -28.52 22.69 10.84
C HIS A 693 -28.74 21.40 10.04
N VAL A 694 -28.43 21.40 8.74
CA VAL A 694 -28.72 20.30 7.82
C VAL A 694 -27.46 19.82 7.10
N VAL A 695 -27.35 18.52 7.02
CA VAL A 695 -26.35 17.84 6.17
C VAL A 695 -27.08 17.18 5.01
N VAL A 696 -26.67 17.48 3.77
CA VAL A 696 -27.13 16.78 2.57
C VAL A 696 -26.01 15.85 2.11
N PHE A 697 -26.34 14.63 1.72
CA PHE A 697 -25.38 13.60 1.34
C PHE A 697 -25.99 12.62 0.33
N VAL A 698 -25.16 11.80 -0.28
CA VAL A 698 -25.60 10.70 -1.16
C VAL A 698 -25.43 9.38 -0.40
N SER A 699 -26.49 8.56 -0.42
CA SER A 699 -26.52 7.28 0.27
C SER A 699 -26.98 6.16 -0.66
N GLU A 700 -26.39 4.98 -0.51
CA GLU A 700 -26.76 3.78 -1.24
C GLU A 700 -27.57 2.76 -0.40
N ARG A 701 -28.04 3.17 0.76
CA ARG A 701 -28.77 2.32 1.72
C ARG A 701 -30.03 1.62 1.16
N ASP A 702 -30.61 2.17 0.11
CA ASP A 702 -31.79 1.61 -0.59
C ASP A 702 -31.39 0.81 -1.84
N GLY A 703 -30.12 0.45 -1.99
CA GLY A 703 -29.58 -0.32 -3.13
C GLY A 703 -29.26 0.49 -4.37
N ALA A 704 -29.57 1.80 -4.39
CA ALA A 704 -29.20 2.73 -5.45
C ALA A 704 -28.78 4.08 -4.87
N PRO A 705 -27.78 4.78 -5.45
CA PRO A 705 -27.36 6.09 -4.98
C PRO A 705 -28.53 7.09 -5.03
N ALA A 706 -28.90 7.66 -3.90
CA ALA A 706 -29.96 8.65 -3.77
C ALA A 706 -29.51 9.79 -2.87
N MET A 707 -30.07 10.96 -3.03
CA MET A 707 -29.75 12.11 -2.21
C MET A 707 -30.62 12.12 -0.95
N TRP A 708 -29.96 12.28 0.20
CA TRP A 708 -30.55 12.31 1.53
C TRP A 708 -30.22 13.60 2.26
N ARG A 709 -31.00 13.91 3.25
CA ARG A 709 -30.74 14.98 4.24
C ARG A 709 -30.86 14.43 5.65
N MET A 710 -30.12 15.02 6.58
CA MET A 710 -30.23 14.76 8.02
C MET A 710 -29.96 16.03 8.80
N ASP A 711 -30.32 16.04 10.06
CA ASP A 711 -29.90 17.08 10.99
C ASP A 711 -28.37 16.94 11.27
N ILE A 712 -27.78 18.04 11.77
CA ILE A 712 -26.32 18.08 12.04
C ILE A 712 -25.86 17.06 13.11
N ASP A 713 -26.78 16.56 13.93
CA ASP A 713 -26.55 15.53 14.95
C ASP A 713 -26.77 14.08 14.43
N GLY A 714 -27.04 13.90 13.13
CA GLY A 714 -27.37 12.63 12.50
C GLY A 714 -28.85 12.22 12.59
N GLY A 715 -29.69 13.03 13.25
CA GLY A 715 -31.11 12.79 13.39
C GLY A 715 -31.93 13.07 12.13
N ARG A 716 -33.23 12.69 12.13
CA ARG A 716 -34.19 12.95 11.07
C ARG A 716 -33.69 12.70 9.65
N GLN A 717 -33.05 11.53 9.41
CA GLN A 717 -32.59 11.16 8.09
C GLN A 717 -33.77 10.96 7.15
N GLN A 718 -33.76 11.67 6.04
CA GLN A 718 -34.86 11.69 5.08
C GLN A 718 -34.32 11.72 3.65
N ARG A 719 -34.90 10.88 2.78
CA ARG A 719 -34.61 10.90 1.35
C ARG A 719 -35.12 12.20 0.72
N LEU A 720 -34.24 12.92 0.03
CA LEU A 720 -34.52 14.19 -0.60
C LEU A 720 -34.97 14.05 -2.05
N VAL A 721 -34.31 13.12 -2.79
CA VAL A 721 -34.60 12.88 -4.19
C VAL A 721 -34.68 11.37 -4.47
N THR A 722 -35.64 10.97 -5.31
CA THR A 722 -35.74 9.63 -5.89
C THR A 722 -35.12 9.66 -7.27
N GLY A 723 -33.98 8.98 -7.47
CA GLY A 723 -33.26 8.95 -8.73
C GLY A 723 -31.82 8.55 -8.52
N SER A 724 -31.09 8.27 -9.58
CA SER A 724 -29.66 7.90 -9.50
C SER A 724 -28.80 9.17 -9.41
N VAL A 725 -28.43 9.57 -8.20
CA VAL A 725 -27.53 10.72 -7.95
C VAL A 725 -26.14 10.18 -7.68
N ARG A 726 -25.19 10.33 -8.60
CA ARG A 726 -23.79 9.93 -8.46
C ARG A 726 -22.81 11.11 -8.49
N ALA A 727 -23.33 12.32 -8.28
CA ALA A 727 -22.51 13.51 -8.26
C ALA A 727 -22.63 14.21 -6.89
N ARG A 728 -21.60 14.96 -6.53
CA ARG A 728 -21.56 15.73 -5.31
C ARG A 728 -22.71 16.75 -5.28
N PRO A 729 -23.59 16.74 -4.28
CA PRO A 729 -24.60 17.78 -4.12
C PRO A 729 -23.94 19.14 -3.82
N MET A 730 -24.51 20.23 -4.32
CA MET A 730 -24.04 21.59 -4.07
C MET A 730 -25.20 22.44 -3.55
N LEU A 731 -24.95 23.26 -2.54
CA LEU A 731 -25.97 24.12 -1.97
C LEU A 731 -26.00 25.50 -2.66
N SER A 732 -27.18 26.08 -2.81
CA SER A 732 -27.32 27.49 -3.14
C SER A 732 -26.66 28.38 -2.08
N ALA A 733 -26.32 29.62 -2.43
CA ALA A 733 -25.63 30.54 -1.53
C ALA A 733 -26.43 30.85 -0.24
N ASP A 734 -27.75 30.84 -0.33
CA ASP A 734 -28.66 30.99 0.79
C ASP A 734 -29.01 29.69 1.51
N GLY A 735 -28.52 28.55 1.00
CA GLY A 735 -28.76 27.23 1.58
C GLY A 735 -30.15 26.66 1.38
N THR A 736 -31.00 27.30 0.58
CA THR A 736 -32.40 26.88 0.40
C THR A 736 -32.61 25.81 -0.63
N GLU A 737 -31.70 25.69 -1.59
CA GLU A 737 -31.76 24.74 -2.72
C GLU A 737 -30.50 23.86 -2.79
N VAL A 738 -30.69 22.64 -3.28
CA VAL A 738 -29.59 21.67 -3.57
C VAL A 738 -29.52 21.45 -5.08
N TYR A 739 -28.35 21.64 -5.65
CA TYR A 739 -28.06 21.42 -7.06
C TYR A 739 -27.38 20.06 -7.23
N TYR A 740 -27.78 19.32 -8.25
CA TYR A 740 -27.24 18.00 -8.52
C TYR A 740 -27.37 17.61 -9.99
N THR A 741 -26.61 16.59 -10.41
CA THR A 741 -26.72 15.96 -11.73
C THR A 741 -27.36 14.58 -11.56
N ASP A 742 -28.43 14.30 -12.29
CA ASP A 742 -29.01 12.96 -12.41
C ASP A 742 -28.23 12.16 -13.45
N VAL A 743 -27.74 10.98 -13.04
CA VAL A 743 -26.85 10.17 -13.89
C VAL A 743 -27.61 9.50 -15.04
N ALA A 744 -28.87 9.12 -14.81
CA ALA A 744 -29.66 8.41 -15.82
C ALA A 744 -30.03 9.33 -17.00
N SER A 745 -30.53 10.54 -16.70
CA SER A 745 -30.88 11.55 -17.71
C SER A 745 -29.71 12.42 -18.17
N ARG A 746 -28.58 12.42 -17.43
CA ARG A 746 -27.45 13.36 -17.58
C ARG A 746 -27.88 14.83 -17.54
N GLN A 747 -28.97 15.14 -16.84
CA GLN A 747 -29.48 16.48 -16.68
C GLN A 747 -29.21 17.04 -15.29
N ASN A 748 -29.11 18.34 -15.20
CA ASN A 748 -28.92 19.04 -13.95
C ASN A 748 -30.25 19.51 -13.38
N PHE A 749 -30.43 19.36 -12.08
CA PHE A 749 -31.62 19.72 -11.34
C PHE A 749 -31.30 20.57 -10.12
N ARG A 750 -32.31 21.25 -9.61
CA ARG A 750 -32.34 21.84 -8.28
C ARG A 750 -33.56 21.35 -7.51
N VAL A 751 -33.44 21.21 -6.22
CA VAL A 751 -34.51 20.81 -5.32
C VAL A 751 -34.41 21.60 -4.01
N PRO A 752 -35.57 22.03 -3.41
CA PRO A 752 -35.53 22.67 -2.10
C PRO A 752 -34.92 21.76 -1.04
N ILE A 753 -34.05 22.28 -0.16
CA ILE A 753 -33.41 21.48 0.92
C ILE A 753 -34.44 20.88 1.88
N ALA A 754 -35.60 21.48 1.99
CA ALA A 754 -36.76 20.98 2.77
C ALA A 754 -37.46 19.78 2.10
N GLY A 755 -37.15 19.48 0.85
CA GLY A 755 -37.84 18.50 0.02
C GLY A 755 -38.82 19.17 -0.96
N GLY A 756 -39.20 18.43 -1.99
CA GLY A 756 -40.12 18.92 -3.02
C GLY A 756 -39.83 18.28 -4.38
N THR A 757 -40.50 18.80 -5.41
CA THR A 757 -40.28 18.31 -6.79
C THR A 757 -39.03 18.92 -7.38
N PRO A 758 -38.07 18.08 -7.88
CA PRO A 758 -36.93 18.59 -8.60
C PRO A 758 -37.28 19.40 -9.84
N GLN A 759 -36.59 20.52 -10.05
CA GLN A 759 -36.78 21.39 -11.19
C GLN A 759 -35.54 21.36 -12.07
N PRO A 760 -35.66 21.27 -13.42
CA PRO A 760 -34.52 21.35 -14.34
C PRO A 760 -33.76 22.66 -14.16
N LEU A 761 -32.44 22.56 -13.99
CA LEU A 761 -31.57 23.72 -13.80
C LEU A 761 -31.32 24.47 -15.13
N HIS A 762 -31.38 23.76 -16.25
CA HIS A 762 -31.15 24.31 -17.58
C HIS A 762 -32.03 25.54 -17.88
N GLU A 763 -33.30 25.49 -17.53
CA GLU A 763 -34.26 26.60 -17.75
C GLU A 763 -33.89 27.88 -16.97
N SER A 764 -33.32 27.72 -15.80
CA SER A 764 -32.92 28.87 -14.94
C SER A 764 -31.54 29.44 -15.33
N LEU A 765 -30.67 28.65 -15.96
CA LEU A 765 -29.37 29.09 -16.45
C LEU A 765 -29.43 29.60 -17.89
N ALA A 766 -30.34 29.07 -18.69
CA ALA A 766 -30.57 29.52 -20.07
C ALA A 766 -31.23 30.90 -20.05
N GLY A 767 -30.79 31.77 -20.94
CA GLY A 767 -31.36 33.08 -21.13
C GLY A 767 -31.04 33.59 -22.55
N PRO A 768 -31.57 34.76 -22.97
CA PRO A 768 -31.26 35.30 -24.28
C PRO A 768 -29.74 35.38 -24.51
N GLY A 769 -29.19 34.56 -25.41
CA GLY A 769 -27.76 34.52 -25.73
C GLY A 769 -26.88 33.65 -24.80
N VAL A 770 -27.46 32.81 -23.95
CA VAL A 770 -26.75 31.81 -23.13
C VAL A 770 -27.07 30.43 -23.68
N THR A 771 -26.10 29.79 -24.36
CA THR A 771 -26.16 28.39 -24.77
C THR A 771 -25.25 27.61 -23.84
N LEU A 772 -25.82 26.65 -23.09
CA LEU A 772 -25.03 25.74 -22.24
C LEU A 772 -24.23 24.77 -23.12
N PRO A 773 -22.96 24.48 -22.76
CA PRO A 773 -22.20 23.45 -23.45
C PRO A 773 -22.90 22.08 -23.34
N GLU A 774 -22.82 21.28 -24.41
CA GLU A 774 -23.35 19.92 -24.41
C GLU A 774 -22.64 19.08 -23.32
N GLY A 775 -23.40 18.37 -22.50
CA GLY A 775 -22.84 17.57 -21.40
C GLY A 775 -22.38 18.37 -20.19
N PHE A 776 -22.89 19.60 -20.00
CA PHE A 776 -22.64 20.40 -18.79
C PHE A 776 -23.13 19.64 -17.54
N HIS A 777 -22.28 19.46 -16.55
CA HIS A 777 -22.55 18.70 -15.32
C HIS A 777 -21.85 19.29 -14.08
N GLU A 778 -22.21 18.81 -12.90
CA GLU A 778 -21.71 19.26 -11.58
C GLU A 778 -21.86 20.76 -11.36
N PRO A 779 -23.07 21.30 -11.42
CA PRO A 779 -23.31 22.72 -11.24
C PRO A 779 -23.00 23.19 -9.83
N ALA A 780 -22.06 24.14 -9.70
CA ALA A 780 -21.62 24.73 -8.46
C ALA A 780 -21.96 26.23 -8.44
N PRO A 781 -22.96 26.69 -7.65
CA PRO A 781 -23.30 28.11 -7.56
C PRO A 781 -22.19 28.90 -6.84
N SER A 782 -21.94 30.14 -7.31
CA SER A 782 -21.03 31.05 -6.66
C SER A 782 -21.55 31.51 -5.30
N PRO A 783 -20.69 31.87 -4.33
CA PRO A 783 -21.08 32.34 -3.01
C PRO A 783 -22.01 33.58 -2.99
N ASP A 784 -21.98 34.42 -4.03
CA ASP A 784 -22.87 35.57 -4.21
C ASP A 784 -24.17 35.23 -4.96
N GLY A 785 -24.35 33.94 -5.37
CA GLY A 785 -25.52 33.46 -6.09
C GLY A 785 -25.67 33.95 -7.55
N ARG A 786 -24.66 34.67 -8.10
CA ARG A 786 -24.77 35.32 -9.42
C ARG A 786 -24.25 34.48 -10.56
N MET A 787 -23.46 33.46 -10.27
CA MET A 787 -22.81 32.63 -11.28
C MET A 787 -22.92 31.16 -10.90
N VAL A 788 -22.77 30.29 -11.90
CA VAL A 788 -22.70 28.83 -11.69
C VAL A 788 -21.50 28.32 -12.47
N ALA A 789 -20.57 27.66 -11.80
CA ALA A 789 -19.48 26.91 -12.42
C ALA A 789 -19.91 25.46 -12.67
N GLY A 790 -19.30 24.78 -13.61
CA GLY A 790 -19.51 23.38 -13.88
C GLY A 790 -18.56 22.89 -14.97
N HIS A 791 -18.70 21.63 -15.36
CA HIS A 791 -17.82 20.98 -16.31
C HIS A 791 -18.57 20.54 -17.56
N TYR A 792 -17.86 20.38 -18.65
CA TYR A 792 -18.34 19.71 -19.85
C TYR A 792 -17.19 19.03 -20.57
N LEU A 793 -17.50 17.99 -21.33
CA LEU A 793 -16.52 17.30 -22.18
C LEU A 793 -16.36 18.06 -23.49
N ASP A 794 -15.21 18.71 -23.67
CA ASP A 794 -14.84 19.35 -24.94
C ASP A 794 -14.40 18.27 -25.93
N ARG A 795 -15.28 17.94 -26.88
CA ARG A 795 -15.03 16.91 -27.90
C ARG A 795 -13.95 17.30 -28.90
N GLU A 796 -13.75 18.61 -29.17
CA GLU A 796 -12.73 19.09 -30.10
C GLU A 796 -11.33 19.05 -29.49
N GLN A 797 -11.21 19.44 -28.24
CA GLN A 797 -9.94 19.45 -27.50
C GLN A 797 -9.73 18.21 -26.63
N ARG A 798 -10.66 17.25 -26.67
CA ARG A 798 -10.59 15.91 -26.04
C ARG A 798 -10.27 15.94 -24.54
N GLY A 799 -10.99 16.78 -23.78
CA GLY A 799 -10.79 16.87 -22.33
C GLY A 799 -11.92 17.57 -21.60
N GLU A 800 -12.01 17.34 -20.30
CA GLU A 800 -12.95 18.09 -19.46
C GLU A 800 -12.52 19.56 -19.32
N ARG A 801 -13.49 20.45 -19.45
CA ARG A 801 -13.34 21.89 -19.33
C ARG A 801 -14.20 22.43 -18.24
N MET A 802 -13.67 23.39 -17.50
CA MET A 802 -14.41 24.20 -16.55
C MET A 802 -15.07 25.38 -17.27
N VAL A 803 -16.34 25.60 -17.01
CA VAL A 803 -17.11 26.72 -17.49
C VAL A 803 -17.76 27.48 -16.36
N VAL A 804 -17.80 28.79 -16.46
CA VAL A 804 -18.54 29.68 -15.55
C VAL A 804 -19.67 30.35 -16.34
N ILE A 805 -20.89 30.21 -15.85
CA ILE A 805 -22.12 30.73 -16.46
C ILE A 805 -22.63 31.88 -15.61
N THR A 806 -22.91 33.02 -16.25
CA THR A 806 -23.59 34.18 -15.63
C THR A 806 -25.00 34.22 -16.22
N PRO A 807 -26.02 33.76 -15.45
CA PRO A 807 -27.40 33.76 -15.96
C PRO A 807 -27.87 35.15 -16.37
N GLY A 808 -28.63 35.21 -17.44
CA GLY A 808 -29.25 36.50 -17.93
C GLY A 808 -28.30 37.49 -18.57
N LYS A 809 -27.03 37.20 -18.72
CA LYS A 809 -26.05 38.06 -19.37
C LYS A 809 -25.75 37.59 -20.80
N SER A 810 -25.89 38.46 -21.80
CA SER A 810 -25.44 38.18 -23.19
C SER A 810 -23.95 37.78 -23.18
N ASN A 811 -23.59 36.65 -23.79
CA ASN A 811 -22.26 36.05 -23.72
C ASN A 811 -21.84 35.68 -22.26
N GLY A 812 -22.80 35.25 -21.45
CA GLY A 812 -22.58 34.91 -20.05
C GLY A 812 -21.82 33.58 -19.79
N VAL A 813 -21.27 32.94 -20.81
CA VAL A 813 -20.48 31.70 -20.71
C VAL A 813 -19.01 32.02 -20.84
N THR A 814 -18.23 31.68 -19.82
CA THR A 814 -16.77 31.86 -19.81
C THR A 814 -16.10 30.52 -19.61
N THR A 815 -15.38 30.03 -20.61
CA THR A 815 -14.55 28.82 -20.51
C THR A 815 -13.20 29.17 -19.91
N LEU A 816 -12.80 28.44 -18.87
CA LEU A 816 -11.50 28.62 -18.23
C LEU A 816 -10.47 27.66 -18.83
N PRO A 817 -9.24 28.13 -19.10
CA PRO A 817 -8.17 27.26 -19.56
C PRO A 817 -7.75 26.33 -18.43
N THR A 818 -7.74 25.00 -18.72
CA THR A 818 -7.10 23.95 -17.93
C THR A 818 -7.26 24.05 -16.40
N VAL A 819 -8.48 24.14 -15.89
CA VAL A 819 -8.77 23.97 -14.48
C VAL A 819 -9.16 22.50 -14.25
N PRO A 820 -8.34 21.70 -13.54
CA PRO A 820 -8.68 20.32 -13.22
C PRO A 820 -9.95 20.22 -12.35
N VAL A 821 -10.64 19.14 -12.48
CA VAL A 821 -11.87 18.77 -11.77
C VAL A 821 -11.53 17.98 -10.52
N PRO A 822 -12.23 18.16 -9.37
CA PRO A 822 -13.22 19.20 -9.09
C PRO A 822 -12.59 20.54 -8.67
N ALA A 823 -13.27 21.65 -9.00
CA ALA A 823 -12.90 22.97 -8.52
C ALA A 823 -13.99 23.53 -7.60
N VAL A 824 -13.60 24.38 -6.63
CA VAL A 824 -14.46 24.99 -5.64
C VAL A 824 -14.38 26.50 -5.71
N TRP A 825 -15.51 27.19 -5.60
CA TRP A 825 -15.54 28.63 -5.53
C TRP A 825 -14.79 29.18 -4.33
N MET A 826 -13.98 30.20 -4.58
CA MET A 826 -13.48 31.02 -3.50
C MET A 826 -14.58 31.96 -3.01
N PRO A 827 -14.54 32.33 -1.73
CA PRO A 827 -15.57 33.19 -1.13
C PRO A 827 -15.73 34.57 -1.75
N ASP A 828 -14.76 35.00 -2.54
CA ASP A 828 -14.80 36.29 -3.28
C ASP A 828 -15.68 36.23 -4.55
N SER A 829 -16.21 35.05 -4.90
CA SER A 829 -16.92 34.79 -6.16
C SER A 829 -16.17 35.24 -7.41
N ARG A 830 -14.83 35.40 -7.32
CA ARG A 830 -13.96 35.89 -8.41
C ARG A 830 -12.90 34.90 -8.85
N SER A 831 -12.78 33.81 -8.12
CA SER A 831 -11.78 32.78 -8.40
C SER A 831 -12.26 31.38 -7.98
N LEU A 832 -11.69 30.37 -8.63
CA LEU A 832 -11.88 28.97 -8.36
C LEU A 832 -10.60 28.38 -7.77
N LEU A 833 -10.75 27.50 -6.78
CA LEU A 833 -9.67 26.73 -6.21
C LEU A 833 -9.71 25.32 -6.78
N PHE A 834 -8.55 24.76 -7.11
CA PHE A 834 -8.42 23.40 -7.65
C PHE A 834 -7.12 22.74 -7.21
N VAL A 835 -7.04 21.42 -7.36
CA VAL A 835 -5.83 20.62 -7.07
C VAL A 835 -5.01 20.45 -8.34
N GLN A 836 -3.73 20.74 -8.29
CA GLN A 836 -2.79 20.37 -9.34
C GLN A 836 -1.71 19.45 -8.78
N THR A 837 -1.56 18.29 -9.42
CA THR A 837 -0.53 17.30 -9.07
C THR A 837 0.65 17.41 -10.03
N ARG A 838 1.87 17.59 -9.51
CA ARG A 838 3.11 17.59 -10.28
C ARG A 838 4.09 16.60 -9.64
N ARG A 839 4.62 15.66 -10.41
CA ARG A 839 5.57 14.64 -9.92
C ARG A 839 5.09 13.91 -8.67
N GLY A 840 3.80 13.56 -8.63
CA GLY A 840 3.20 12.85 -7.50
C GLY A 840 2.82 13.70 -6.29
N VAL A 841 3.18 14.99 -6.25
CA VAL A 841 2.85 15.92 -5.17
C VAL A 841 1.72 16.84 -5.60
N SER A 842 0.68 16.94 -4.77
CA SER A 842 -0.46 17.83 -5.03
C SER A 842 -0.39 19.12 -4.23
N ASN A 843 -0.80 20.22 -4.88
CA ASN A 843 -0.98 21.52 -4.23
C ASN A 843 -2.29 22.16 -4.67
N LEU A 844 -2.82 23.05 -3.84
CA LEU A 844 -3.97 23.89 -4.16
C LEU A 844 -3.54 25.10 -4.99
N TRP A 845 -4.32 25.39 -6.02
CA TRP A 845 -4.10 26.50 -6.94
C TRP A 845 -5.39 27.32 -7.08
N ARG A 846 -5.27 28.62 -7.24
CA ARG A 846 -6.38 29.57 -7.42
C ARG A 846 -6.36 30.14 -8.84
N GLN A 847 -7.47 29.97 -9.59
CA GLN A 847 -7.67 30.50 -10.94
C GLN A 847 -8.66 31.67 -10.87
N PRO A 848 -8.25 32.91 -11.26
CA PRO A 848 -9.21 34.01 -11.43
C PRO A 848 -10.16 33.71 -12.61
N ILE A 849 -11.47 33.99 -12.43
CA ILE A 849 -12.47 33.80 -13.47
C ILE A 849 -12.35 34.84 -14.59
N ALA A 850 -11.78 36.01 -14.30
CA ALA A 850 -11.51 37.07 -15.29
C ALA A 850 -10.35 36.71 -16.23
N GLY A 851 -9.71 35.55 -16.10
CA GLY A 851 -8.53 35.11 -16.83
C GLY A 851 -7.24 35.41 -16.09
N GLY A 852 -6.12 35.08 -16.74
CA GLY A 852 -4.78 35.20 -16.16
C GLY A 852 -4.22 33.87 -15.65
N ALA A 853 -2.97 33.90 -15.18
CA ALA A 853 -2.30 32.69 -14.68
C ALA A 853 -2.85 32.25 -13.31
N ALA A 854 -2.97 30.93 -13.12
CA ALA A 854 -3.28 30.37 -11.81
C ALA A 854 -2.16 30.61 -10.80
N VAL A 855 -2.50 30.87 -9.54
CA VAL A 855 -1.57 31.15 -8.45
C VAL A 855 -1.57 29.99 -7.48
N GLN A 856 -0.41 29.49 -7.10
CA GLN A 856 -0.25 28.43 -6.11
C GLN A 856 -0.56 28.94 -4.69
N VAL A 857 -1.42 28.21 -3.97
CA VAL A 857 -1.89 28.57 -2.61
C VAL A 857 -1.10 27.81 -1.55
N THR A 858 -0.90 26.49 -1.73
CA THR A 858 -0.13 25.64 -0.80
C THR A 858 1.22 25.28 -1.39
N ARG A 859 2.19 24.88 -0.54
CA ARG A 859 3.54 24.50 -0.96
C ARG A 859 3.97 23.17 -0.37
N PHE A 860 3.11 22.16 -0.47
CA PHE A 860 3.45 20.80 -0.01
C PHE A 860 4.55 20.20 -0.89
N THR A 861 5.39 19.38 -0.26
CA THR A 861 6.56 18.73 -0.88
C THR A 861 6.37 17.21 -1.04
N ASN A 862 5.32 16.64 -0.46
CA ASN A 862 5.00 15.20 -0.50
C ASN A 862 3.48 15.00 -0.55
N GLU A 863 3.04 13.76 -0.79
CA GLU A 863 1.66 13.29 -0.78
C GLU A 863 0.73 13.94 -1.82
N ARG A 864 -0.38 13.29 -2.07
CA ARG A 864 -1.47 13.78 -2.93
C ARG A 864 -2.57 14.40 -2.09
N ILE A 865 -3.27 15.35 -2.67
CA ILE A 865 -4.54 15.88 -2.13
C ILE A 865 -5.67 15.13 -2.83
N PHE A 866 -6.56 14.53 -2.04
CA PHE A 866 -7.76 13.83 -2.51
C PHE A 866 -9.00 14.71 -2.40
N ARG A 867 -9.13 15.44 -1.28
CA ARG A 867 -10.25 16.36 -1.03
C ARG A 867 -9.76 17.58 -0.24
N TYR A 868 -10.55 18.62 -0.26
CA TYR A 868 -10.32 19.83 0.52
C TYR A 868 -11.62 20.60 0.76
N ALA A 869 -11.67 21.37 1.85
CA ALA A 869 -12.75 22.27 2.20
C ALA A 869 -12.22 23.52 2.91
N LEU A 870 -12.79 24.68 2.62
CA LEU A 870 -12.47 25.95 3.26
C LEU A 870 -13.38 26.15 4.47
N SER A 871 -12.82 26.60 5.61
CA SER A 871 -13.58 26.96 6.79
C SER A 871 -14.54 28.15 6.53
N HIS A 872 -15.64 28.25 7.30
CA HIS A 872 -16.61 29.34 7.15
C HIS A 872 -16.00 30.72 7.46
N ASP A 873 -15.07 30.80 8.39
CA ASP A 873 -14.31 32.02 8.73
C ASP A 873 -13.19 32.32 7.70
N ARG A 874 -13.01 31.46 6.69
CA ARG A 874 -12.06 31.61 5.58
C ARG A 874 -10.60 31.65 5.98
N SER A 875 -10.26 31.21 7.20
CA SER A 875 -8.90 31.29 7.73
C SER A 875 -8.11 29.98 7.56
N ARG A 876 -8.79 28.86 7.35
CA ARG A 876 -8.20 27.52 7.36
C ARG A 876 -8.76 26.62 6.26
N TRP A 877 -7.94 25.66 5.85
CA TRP A 877 -8.29 24.58 4.93
C TRP A 877 -8.27 23.25 5.67
N ALA A 878 -9.31 22.46 5.52
CA ALA A 878 -9.22 21.01 5.77
C ALA A 878 -8.80 20.36 4.47
N VAL A 879 -7.69 19.61 4.50
CA VAL A 879 -7.11 18.98 3.31
C VAL A 879 -6.90 17.50 3.60
N VAL A 880 -7.50 16.65 2.78
CA VAL A 880 -7.32 15.20 2.83
C VAL A 880 -6.10 14.86 1.99
N ARG A 881 -5.05 14.42 2.63
CA ARG A 881 -3.77 14.09 1.98
C ARG A 881 -3.34 12.68 2.32
N GLY A 882 -2.60 12.07 1.41
CA GLY A 882 -2.04 10.74 1.61
C GLY A 882 -1.41 10.15 0.38
N ASP A 883 -1.16 8.86 0.45
CA ASP A 883 -0.54 8.07 -0.61
C ASP A 883 -1.45 6.91 -1.03
N LEU A 884 -1.48 6.68 -2.33
CA LEU A 884 -2.04 5.48 -2.93
C LEU A 884 -0.89 4.56 -3.32
N SER A 885 -0.70 3.51 -2.53
CA SER A 885 0.26 2.44 -2.85
C SER A 885 -0.41 1.38 -3.71
N ARG A 886 0.25 0.99 -4.79
CA ARG A 886 -0.17 -0.07 -5.71
C ARG A 886 0.95 -1.06 -5.88
N ASP A 887 0.73 -2.29 -5.41
CA ASP A 887 1.72 -3.34 -5.47
C ASP A 887 1.16 -4.62 -6.09
N VAL A 888 1.98 -5.28 -6.89
CA VAL A 888 1.64 -6.61 -7.40
C VAL A 888 1.74 -7.61 -6.26
N VAL A 889 0.68 -8.40 -6.10
CA VAL A 889 0.62 -9.51 -5.15
C VAL A 889 0.44 -10.83 -5.87
N LEU A 890 1.16 -11.85 -5.41
CA LEU A 890 0.96 -13.24 -5.76
C LEU A 890 0.04 -13.87 -4.72
N VAL A 891 -1.04 -14.44 -5.17
CA VAL A 891 -1.96 -15.22 -4.34
C VAL A 891 -1.75 -16.68 -4.66
N THR A 892 -1.42 -17.47 -3.63
CA THR A 892 -1.18 -18.92 -3.76
C THR A 892 -2.16 -19.67 -2.87
N GLU A 893 -2.62 -20.80 -3.36
CA GLU A 893 -3.41 -21.75 -2.56
C GLU A 893 -2.54 -22.32 -1.43
N ARG A 894 -3.06 -22.36 -0.21
CA ARG A 894 -2.41 -23.06 0.92
C ARG A 894 -2.78 -24.53 0.90
N GLU A 895 -1.78 -25.40 0.96
CA GLU A 895 -1.94 -26.87 1.07
C GLU A 895 -2.63 -27.31 2.38
#